data_702fca286fb11af787c2bc2e57ace6c9
#
_entry.id   702fca286fb11af787c2bc2e57ace6c9
#
_cell.length_a   1.000
_cell.length_b   1.000
_cell.length_c   1.000
_cell.angle_alpha   90.00
_cell.angle_beta   90.00
_cell.angle_gamma   90.00
#
_symmetry.space_group_name_H-M   'P 1'
#
loop_
_entity.id
_entity.type
_entity.pdbx_description
1 polymer ?
#
loop_
_entity_poly.entity_id
_entity_poly.type
_entity_poly.pdbx_seq_one_letter_code
_entity_poly.pdbx_strand_id
1 'polypeptide(L)'
;MVPAPSVTRRRLWLMRLFAMTFIPLFILGGIELGLRLAGYGYDTCFLRCIKIDGHDFFVPNEKFSYRFFPPAIARRTLPFRFAADKDTNSYRIFLFGESAAMGDPDPTYGVGRYLEVLLRERYPGTDFQVICVALTAIDSNTILPIARECARHQGDLWLIYMGNNEMVGPFGAETSYGLHAPNRDIIRLILAIKTTRLGQLANALIRTLNSATPQKWQGMEMFTNNRLGYDDPARLRAYRNFSGNLEDILRAAHQAGVPVILSTVAVNLKDCAPFASQHSAKLEQDRKSAWNEIYEQGVQLENAGLYSNALAVYQKAAGIDPKFADLQFRIGNCDLALTNADRARGDFERARDYDALDFRADSRINSIIRQAASGHAGDGVSLLDAAHALGQKSPDGIPGFNLFYEHVHLNFSGNYLLAVEFAEKVKPLLPHSITARDDGHWASAEMCDRRLAITARDRQGVWLRIFQSVTAPPFTGQLNHTENLKYYEAELAQAQAMTRAQTPAQGTQIYEQALKFAPEDIFLNLNFVAFLEAEGDWAKAASQAKRCCELIPQVPDIYYHTAVLLVRDGKTAEAGQYLSRAIAMRSDYMEAMDEMGEILANQQKTAQATSWFERAIRTDPSYVETYINLGFLQQNQGNSDAAMANYQKAAGLNPGGPADYFNQANAAASAYQWDEVIECLQSAIKANPAFWQARYQLGIQLGARGAFEEAQNQFSEAIRYRPDFVQGRIELATALAAQRKTNEALVEFRAALQLDPTNSFARQQIEMIKAGSQKRP
;
A
#
# COMPACT_ATOMS: atom_id res chain seq x y z
N MET A 1 5.86 71.79 36.50
CA MET A 1 5.49 70.41 36.20
C MET A 1 4.55 70.42 34.99
N VAL A 2 5.01 69.90 33.84
CA VAL A 2 4.20 69.77 32.65
C VAL A 2 3.28 68.56 32.86
N PRO A 3 1.91 68.67 32.74
CA PRO A 3 1.04 67.52 32.91
C PRO A 3 1.29 66.47 31.79
N ALA A 4 1.48 65.24 32.17
CA ALA A 4 1.62 64.12 31.24
C ALA A 4 0.41 64.05 30.29
N PRO A 5 0.59 63.86 28.99
CA PRO A 5 -0.53 63.82 28.01
C PRO A 5 -1.51 62.72 28.39
N SER A 6 -2.78 63.05 28.65
CA SER A 6 -3.84 62.09 28.92
C SER A 6 -4.13 61.24 27.70
N VAL A 7 -3.76 59.97 27.74
CA VAL A 7 -4.09 59.01 26.69
C VAL A 7 -5.60 58.82 26.64
N THR A 8 -6.24 59.21 25.53
CA THR A 8 -7.71 59.05 25.38
C THR A 8 -8.16 57.60 25.53
N ARG A 9 -9.33 57.31 26.11
CA ARG A 9 -9.88 55.95 26.25
C ARG A 9 -9.83 55.14 24.95
N ARG A 10 -10.02 55.77 23.78
CA ARG A 10 -9.95 55.19 22.44
C ARG A 10 -8.52 54.73 22.08
N ARG A 11 -7.50 55.51 22.43
CA ARG A 11 -6.08 55.14 22.23
C ARG A 11 -5.69 53.95 23.14
N LEU A 12 -6.14 53.95 24.38
CA LEU A 12 -5.91 52.84 25.30
C LEU A 12 -6.57 51.54 24.83
N TRP A 13 -7.78 51.61 24.29
CA TRP A 13 -8.47 50.47 23.70
C TRP A 13 -7.75 49.96 22.45
N LEU A 14 -7.31 50.82 21.55
CA LEU A 14 -6.52 50.46 20.35
C LEU A 14 -5.18 49.86 20.74
N MET A 15 -4.47 50.39 21.72
CA MET A 15 -3.21 49.84 22.22
C MET A 15 -3.42 48.47 22.88
N ARG A 16 -4.50 48.26 23.62
CA ARG A 16 -4.85 46.97 24.22
C ARG A 16 -5.21 45.95 23.12
N LEU A 17 -6.04 46.32 22.16
CA LEU A 17 -6.37 45.45 21.02
C LEU A 17 -5.13 45.09 20.22
N PHE A 18 -4.27 46.08 19.95
CA PHE A 18 -2.97 45.85 19.28
C PHE A 18 -2.09 44.89 20.10
N ALA A 19 -1.93 45.14 21.40
CA ALA A 19 -1.12 44.28 22.27
C ALA A 19 -1.72 42.86 22.36
N MET A 20 -3.03 42.72 22.44
CA MET A 20 -3.72 41.42 22.52
C MET A 20 -3.66 40.61 21.20
N THR A 21 -3.48 41.27 20.05
CA THR A 21 -3.37 40.60 18.74
C THR A 21 -1.94 40.45 18.26
N PHE A 22 -1.16 41.54 18.27
CA PHE A 22 0.19 41.53 17.68
C PHE A 22 1.25 40.86 18.55
N ILE A 23 1.18 40.98 19.89
CA ILE A 23 2.18 40.33 20.76
C ILE A 23 2.06 38.80 20.67
N PRO A 24 0.87 38.19 20.79
CA PRO A 24 0.75 36.74 20.60
C PRO A 24 1.18 36.28 19.19
N LEU A 25 0.80 37.02 18.12
CA LEU A 25 1.21 36.69 16.77
C LEU A 25 2.73 36.78 16.57
N PHE A 26 3.38 37.78 17.18
CA PHE A 26 4.84 37.95 17.13
C PHE A 26 5.55 36.80 17.88
N ILE A 27 5.04 36.41 19.06
CA ILE A 27 5.57 35.27 19.82
C ILE A 27 5.40 33.96 19.04
N LEU A 28 4.21 33.70 18.50
CA LEU A 28 3.94 32.51 17.70
C LEU A 28 4.81 32.49 16.44
N GLY A 29 5.00 33.63 15.77
CA GLY A 29 5.91 33.78 14.62
C GLY A 29 7.37 33.50 14.98
N GLY A 30 7.81 33.96 16.15
CA GLY A 30 9.16 33.68 16.67
C GLY A 30 9.37 32.18 16.97
N ILE A 31 8.38 31.52 17.57
CA ILE A 31 8.41 30.07 17.82
C ILE A 31 8.42 29.30 16.50
N GLU A 32 7.57 29.66 15.55
CA GLU A 32 7.53 29.05 14.21
C GLU A 32 8.88 29.15 13.50
N LEU A 33 9.49 30.34 13.53
CA LEU A 33 10.82 30.57 12.95
C LEU A 33 11.89 29.72 13.66
N GLY A 34 11.87 29.69 15.01
CA GLY A 34 12.78 28.86 15.80
C GLY A 34 12.66 27.37 15.48
N LEU A 35 11.44 26.85 15.35
CA LEU A 35 11.20 25.45 14.97
C LEU A 35 11.71 25.16 13.54
N ARG A 36 11.54 26.09 12.59
CA ARG A 36 12.07 25.96 11.23
C ARG A 36 13.60 25.94 11.20
N LEU A 37 14.24 26.82 11.94
CA LEU A 37 15.71 26.87 12.04
C LEU A 37 16.28 25.64 12.74
N ALA A 38 15.56 25.07 13.69
CA ALA A 38 15.90 23.82 14.36
C ALA A 38 15.63 22.56 13.47
N GLY A 39 15.09 22.72 12.27
CA GLY A 39 14.75 21.60 11.38
C GLY A 39 13.55 20.77 11.86
N TYR A 40 12.74 21.26 12.81
CA TYR A 40 11.60 20.52 13.33
C TYR A 40 10.46 20.44 12.30
N GLY A 41 9.82 19.26 12.28
CA GLY A 41 8.62 19.00 11.48
C GLY A 41 8.94 18.54 10.05
N TYR A 42 7.96 18.66 9.15
CA TYR A 42 8.03 18.15 7.78
C TYR A 42 7.39 19.10 6.78
N ASP A 43 7.81 18.99 5.51
CA ASP A 43 7.16 19.69 4.41
C ASP A 43 5.78 19.07 4.12
N THR A 44 4.80 19.94 3.86
CA THR A 44 3.40 19.56 3.64
C THR A 44 2.96 19.70 2.18
N CYS A 45 3.86 20.09 1.27
CA CYS A 45 3.61 20.09 -0.17
C CYS A 45 3.47 18.65 -0.68
N PHE A 46 2.66 18.44 -1.70
CA PHE A 46 2.49 17.13 -2.34
C PHE A 46 3.69 16.79 -3.23
N LEU A 47 4.20 17.77 -3.96
CA LEU A 47 5.34 17.64 -4.86
C LEU A 47 6.60 18.27 -4.27
N ARG A 48 7.74 17.64 -4.52
CA ARG A 48 9.07 18.15 -4.20
C ARG A 48 9.90 18.25 -5.48
N CYS A 49 10.61 19.36 -5.67
CA CYS A 49 11.56 19.48 -6.76
C CYS A 49 12.91 18.88 -6.34
N ILE A 50 13.45 18.00 -7.15
CA ILE A 50 14.78 17.39 -6.99
C ILE A 50 15.58 17.49 -8.28
N LYS A 51 16.91 17.42 -8.18
CA LYS A 51 17.80 17.36 -9.35
C LYS A 51 18.21 15.91 -9.63
N ILE A 52 18.01 15.46 -10.88
CA ILE A 52 18.49 14.18 -11.40
C ILE A 52 19.31 14.52 -12.64
N ASP A 53 20.59 14.17 -12.64
CA ASP A 53 21.54 14.43 -13.76
C ASP A 53 21.54 15.90 -14.23
N GLY A 54 21.39 16.82 -13.27
CA GLY A 54 21.40 18.28 -13.53
C GLY A 54 20.07 18.88 -13.95
N HIS A 55 19.04 18.08 -14.22
CA HIS A 55 17.70 18.50 -14.58
C HIS A 55 16.76 18.51 -13.37
N ASP A 56 15.82 19.45 -13.34
CA ASP A 56 14.82 19.52 -12.28
C ASP A 56 13.63 18.59 -12.56
N PHE A 57 13.29 17.77 -11.56
CA PHE A 57 12.14 16.87 -11.60
C PHE A 57 11.24 17.09 -10.40
N PHE A 58 9.93 16.97 -10.61
CA PHE A 58 8.95 16.87 -9.54
C PHE A 58 8.70 15.39 -9.19
N VAL A 59 8.73 15.12 -7.88
CA VAL A 59 8.49 13.81 -7.28
C VAL A 59 7.51 13.93 -6.12
N PRO A 60 6.79 12.86 -5.75
CA PRO A 60 5.85 12.91 -4.62
C PRO A 60 6.60 13.07 -3.29
N ASN A 61 5.95 13.74 -2.35
CA ASN A 61 6.42 13.86 -0.98
C ASN A 61 5.78 12.77 -0.11
N GLU A 62 6.58 11.84 0.38
CA GLU A 62 6.11 10.73 1.21
C GLU A 62 5.42 11.17 2.52
N LYS A 63 5.76 12.36 3.03
CA LYS A 63 5.18 12.90 4.27
C LYS A 63 3.94 13.76 4.05
N PHE A 64 3.49 13.95 2.80
CA PHE A 64 2.29 14.74 2.48
C PHE A 64 1.06 14.31 3.26
N SER A 65 0.82 13.00 3.33
CA SER A 65 -0.36 12.41 3.97
C SER A 65 -0.40 12.61 5.49
N TYR A 66 0.72 12.92 6.16
CA TYR A 66 0.78 13.22 7.60
C TYR A 66 -0.08 14.43 7.99
N ARG A 67 -0.42 15.27 7.03
CA ARG A 67 -1.34 16.40 7.19
C ARG A 67 -2.77 15.94 7.48
N PHE A 68 -3.15 14.76 6.97
CA PHE A 68 -4.49 14.21 7.01
C PHE A 68 -4.62 13.05 7.98
N PHE A 69 -3.62 12.19 8.03
CA PHE A 69 -3.57 10.97 8.82
C PHE A 69 -2.62 11.09 10.01
N PRO A 70 -2.84 10.35 11.10
CA PRO A 70 -1.78 10.05 12.05
C PRO A 70 -0.60 9.36 11.34
N PRO A 71 0.67 9.66 11.66
CA PRO A 71 1.83 9.08 10.95
C PRO A 71 1.86 7.56 10.90
N ALA A 72 1.39 6.88 11.95
CA ALA A 72 1.36 5.41 12.04
C ALA A 72 0.43 4.74 11.00
N ILE A 73 -0.59 5.47 10.51
CA ILE A 73 -1.55 4.99 9.51
C ILE A 73 -1.52 5.82 8.22
N ALA A 74 -0.53 6.67 8.06
CA ALA A 74 -0.41 7.56 6.91
C ALA A 74 -0.24 6.77 5.61
N ARG A 75 -0.88 7.25 4.54
CA ARG A 75 -0.87 6.60 3.24
C ARG A 75 0.34 7.05 2.43
N ARG A 76 1.01 6.12 1.77
CA ARG A 76 2.17 6.42 0.91
C ARG A 76 1.70 6.87 -0.46
N THR A 77 2.43 7.81 -1.04
CA THR A 77 2.26 8.25 -2.43
C THR A 77 2.84 7.21 -3.38
N LEU A 78 2.28 7.12 -4.60
CA LEU A 78 2.89 6.32 -5.66
C LEU A 78 4.24 6.91 -6.06
N PRO A 79 5.23 6.09 -6.42
CA PRO A 79 6.46 6.58 -6.99
C PRO A 79 6.21 7.06 -8.43
N PHE A 80 6.44 8.33 -8.68
CA PHE A 80 6.47 8.92 -10.02
C PHE A 80 7.51 10.05 -10.07
N ARG A 81 7.90 10.41 -11.28
CA ARG A 81 8.67 11.62 -11.55
C ARG A 81 8.21 12.23 -12.87
N PHE A 82 8.27 13.53 -12.98
CA PHE A 82 8.12 14.22 -14.25
C PHE A 82 9.02 15.46 -14.30
N ALA A 83 9.52 15.80 -15.48
CA ALA A 83 10.41 16.94 -15.67
C ALA A 83 9.70 18.25 -15.33
N ALA A 84 10.40 19.17 -14.68
CA ALA A 84 9.88 20.50 -14.35
C ALA A 84 9.60 21.27 -15.63
N ASP A 85 10.52 21.23 -16.59
CA ASP A 85 10.34 21.76 -17.93
C ASP A 85 9.75 20.64 -18.82
N LYS A 86 8.49 20.81 -19.23
CA LYS A 86 7.80 19.85 -20.08
C LYS A 86 8.35 19.91 -21.51
N ASP A 87 8.69 18.74 -22.07
CA ASP A 87 9.07 18.64 -23.48
C ASP A 87 7.89 19.04 -24.40
N THR A 88 8.18 19.68 -25.51
CA THR A 88 7.19 20.13 -26.50
C THR A 88 6.44 18.97 -27.17
N ASN A 89 7.00 17.76 -27.18
CA ASN A 89 6.38 16.55 -27.69
C ASN A 89 5.64 15.73 -26.62
N SER A 90 5.60 16.22 -25.37
CA SER A 90 4.90 15.55 -24.27
C SER A 90 3.48 16.06 -24.10
N TYR A 91 2.54 15.16 -23.79
CA TYR A 91 1.18 15.47 -23.38
C TYR A 91 0.95 14.93 -21.96
N ARG A 92 0.78 15.85 -21.00
CA ARG A 92 0.75 15.55 -19.56
C ARG A 92 -0.67 15.51 -19.04
N ILE A 93 -1.09 14.35 -18.52
CA ILE A 93 -2.40 14.11 -17.93
C ILE A 93 -2.23 13.84 -16.45
N PHE A 94 -2.92 14.60 -15.59
CA PHE A 94 -3.01 14.28 -14.17
C PHE A 94 -4.30 13.49 -13.89
N LEU A 95 -4.15 12.33 -13.28
CA LEU A 95 -5.27 11.49 -12.83
C LEU A 95 -5.45 11.64 -11.32
N PHE A 96 -6.56 12.28 -10.93
CA PHE A 96 -6.96 12.48 -9.53
C PHE A 96 -7.98 11.44 -9.10
N GLY A 97 -7.86 10.98 -7.87
CA GLY A 97 -8.83 10.08 -7.27
C GLY A 97 -8.31 9.40 -6.01
N GLU A 98 -8.91 8.27 -5.72
CA GLU A 98 -8.70 7.45 -4.54
C GLU A 98 -8.09 6.10 -4.96
N SER A 99 -8.22 5.07 -4.10
CA SER A 99 -7.67 3.72 -4.37
C SER A 99 -8.14 3.13 -5.70
N ALA A 100 -9.38 3.33 -6.09
CA ALA A 100 -9.93 2.84 -7.37
C ALA A 100 -9.26 3.51 -8.59
N ALA A 101 -9.01 4.82 -8.54
CA ALA A 101 -8.26 5.54 -9.58
C ALA A 101 -6.77 5.18 -9.56
N MET A 102 -6.21 4.92 -8.37
CA MET A 102 -4.83 4.50 -8.17
C MET A 102 -4.59 3.11 -8.77
N GLY A 103 -5.59 2.22 -8.71
CA GLY A 103 -5.51 0.85 -9.21
C GLY A 103 -5.22 -0.20 -8.13
N ASP A 104 -5.66 0.03 -6.87
CA ASP A 104 -5.56 -1.00 -5.83
C ASP A 104 -6.22 -2.31 -6.31
N PRO A 105 -5.69 -3.49 -5.96
CA PRO A 105 -4.60 -3.75 -5.02
C PRO A 105 -3.20 -3.68 -5.64
N ASP A 106 -3.08 -3.37 -6.94
CA ASP A 106 -1.80 -3.19 -7.61
C ASP A 106 -1.83 -2.02 -8.60
N PRO A 107 -1.25 -0.88 -8.23
CA PRO A 107 -1.26 0.34 -9.06
C PRO A 107 -0.59 0.18 -10.44
N THR A 108 0.23 -0.85 -10.62
CA THR A 108 0.85 -1.17 -11.92
C THR A 108 -0.20 -1.42 -13.00
N TYR A 109 -1.38 -1.89 -12.62
CA TYR A 109 -2.47 -2.29 -13.52
C TYR A 109 -3.70 -1.41 -13.36
N GLY A 110 -3.55 -0.21 -12.81
CA GLY A 110 -4.62 0.77 -12.65
C GLY A 110 -5.03 1.44 -13.96
N VAL A 111 -6.18 2.11 -13.96
CA VAL A 111 -6.79 2.76 -15.13
C VAL A 111 -5.84 3.73 -15.84
N GLY A 112 -5.02 4.50 -15.11
CA GLY A 112 -4.06 5.44 -15.69
C GLY A 112 -2.98 4.73 -16.51
N ARG A 113 -2.59 3.53 -16.10
CA ARG A 113 -1.59 2.71 -16.79
C ARG A 113 -2.11 2.17 -18.11
N TYR A 114 -3.34 1.62 -18.11
CA TYR A 114 -4.02 1.20 -19.34
C TYR A 114 -4.23 2.38 -20.29
N LEU A 115 -4.65 3.54 -19.77
CA LEU A 115 -4.85 4.74 -20.58
C LEU A 115 -3.55 5.20 -21.25
N GLU A 116 -2.43 5.18 -20.55
CA GLU A 116 -1.13 5.55 -21.12
C GLU A 116 -0.75 4.63 -22.27
N VAL A 117 -0.92 3.31 -22.09
CA VAL A 117 -0.67 2.33 -23.16
C VAL A 117 -1.58 2.57 -24.36
N LEU A 118 -2.88 2.76 -24.14
CA LEU A 118 -3.86 3.03 -25.21
C LEU A 118 -3.47 4.26 -26.05
N LEU A 119 -3.10 5.36 -25.37
CA LEU A 119 -2.71 6.60 -26.04
C LEU A 119 -1.38 6.46 -26.80
N ARG A 120 -0.36 5.82 -26.20
CA ARG A 120 0.95 5.61 -26.85
C ARG A 120 0.87 4.68 -28.07
N GLU A 121 0.05 3.63 -28.01
CA GLU A 121 -0.17 2.73 -29.14
C GLU A 121 -0.90 3.43 -30.28
N ARG A 122 -1.93 4.22 -29.98
CA ARG A 122 -2.74 4.88 -30.99
C ARG A 122 -2.07 6.10 -31.62
N TYR A 123 -1.27 6.85 -30.86
CA TYR A 123 -0.62 8.09 -31.30
C TYR A 123 0.91 7.98 -31.17
N PRO A 124 1.56 7.17 -32.01
CA PRO A 124 3.00 6.93 -31.89
C PRO A 124 3.82 8.21 -32.05
N GLY A 125 4.91 8.28 -31.31
CA GLY A 125 5.85 9.40 -31.32
C GLY A 125 5.44 10.58 -30.42
N THR A 126 4.33 10.49 -29.67
CA THR A 126 3.99 11.43 -28.61
C THR A 126 4.34 10.83 -27.25
N ASP A 127 5.00 11.59 -26.39
CA ASP A 127 5.28 11.21 -25.02
C ASP A 127 4.05 11.51 -24.13
N PHE A 128 3.17 10.53 -23.99
CA PHE A 128 2.04 10.65 -23.05
C PHE A 128 2.53 10.36 -21.64
N GLN A 129 2.31 11.31 -20.72
CA GLN A 129 2.62 11.22 -19.31
C GLN A 129 1.32 11.16 -18.50
N VAL A 130 0.83 9.97 -18.16
CA VAL A 130 -0.36 9.80 -17.31
C VAL A 130 0.10 9.69 -15.86
N ILE A 131 0.12 10.82 -15.15
CA ILE A 131 0.62 10.93 -13.78
C ILE A 131 -0.53 10.70 -12.82
N CYS A 132 -0.56 9.52 -12.20
CA CYS A 132 -1.55 9.20 -11.17
C CYS A 132 -1.16 9.83 -9.83
N VAL A 133 -1.90 10.85 -9.41
CA VAL A 133 -1.74 11.57 -8.14
C VAL A 133 -2.75 11.11 -7.08
N ALA A 134 -3.41 9.99 -7.31
CA ALA A 134 -4.33 9.36 -6.39
C ALA A 134 -3.62 8.69 -5.22
N LEU A 135 -4.32 8.55 -4.07
CA LEU A 135 -3.85 7.83 -2.89
C LEU A 135 -4.98 6.96 -2.32
N THR A 136 -4.60 5.87 -1.65
CA THR A 136 -5.56 5.01 -0.94
C THR A 136 -6.21 5.74 0.26
N ALA A 137 -7.50 5.50 0.47
CA ALA A 137 -8.27 5.95 1.64
C ALA A 137 -8.31 7.48 1.85
N ILE A 138 -8.11 8.28 0.79
CA ILE A 138 -8.30 9.73 0.82
C ILE A 138 -9.68 10.12 0.30
N ASP A 139 -10.04 11.36 0.51
CA ASP A 139 -11.28 12.00 0.07
C ASP A 139 -11.02 13.35 -0.62
N SER A 140 -12.07 14.06 -0.99
CA SER A 140 -11.99 15.37 -1.64
C SER A 140 -11.24 16.43 -0.81
N ASN A 141 -11.23 16.32 0.54
CA ASN A 141 -10.46 17.23 1.40
C ASN A 141 -8.95 17.07 1.19
N THR A 142 -8.50 15.88 0.82
CA THR A 142 -7.10 15.57 0.52
C THR A 142 -6.77 15.85 -0.95
N ILE A 143 -7.70 15.56 -1.87
CA ILE A 143 -7.49 15.77 -3.32
C ILE A 143 -7.39 17.26 -3.66
N LEU A 144 -8.15 18.13 -3.00
CA LEU A 144 -8.12 19.57 -3.28
C LEU A 144 -6.72 20.21 -3.13
N PRO A 145 -5.93 20.01 -2.06
CA PRO A 145 -4.54 20.51 -2.02
C PRO A 145 -3.65 19.95 -3.12
N ILE A 146 -3.81 18.65 -3.48
CA ILE A 146 -3.07 18.03 -4.58
C ILE A 146 -3.39 18.75 -5.90
N ALA A 147 -4.68 18.97 -6.20
CA ALA A 147 -5.15 19.64 -7.40
C ALA A 147 -4.61 21.08 -7.50
N ARG A 148 -4.64 21.86 -6.40
CA ARG A 148 -4.08 23.22 -6.34
C ARG A 148 -2.58 23.27 -6.61
N GLU A 149 -1.87 22.22 -6.26
CA GLU A 149 -0.45 22.10 -6.51
C GLU A 149 -0.19 21.71 -7.96
N CYS A 150 -0.89 20.67 -8.48
CA CYS A 150 -0.79 20.23 -9.87
C CYS A 150 -1.17 21.33 -10.88
N ALA A 151 -2.04 22.27 -10.50
CA ALA A 151 -2.40 23.44 -11.31
C ALA A 151 -1.20 24.31 -11.75
N ARG A 152 -0.03 24.16 -11.10
CA ARG A 152 1.19 24.93 -11.37
C ARG A 152 2.20 24.18 -12.25
N HIS A 153 1.88 22.93 -12.67
CA HIS A 153 2.86 22.03 -13.27
C HIS A 153 2.52 21.59 -14.71
N GLN A 154 2.02 22.52 -15.52
CA GLN A 154 1.85 22.36 -16.96
C GLN A 154 1.11 21.07 -17.38
N GLY A 155 0.02 20.72 -16.67
CA GLY A 155 -0.88 19.67 -17.11
C GLY A 155 -1.67 20.11 -18.36
N ASP A 156 -1.81 19.22 -19.34
CA ASP A 156 -2.63 19.47 -20.53
C ASP A 156 -4.08 19.03 -20.32
N LEU A 157 -4.30 18.10 -19.40
CA LEU A 157 -5.63 17.53 -19.12
C LEU A 157 -5.68 16.98 -17.69
N TRP A 158 -6.82 17.16 -17.02
CA TRP A 158 -7.12 16.51 -15.75
C TRP A 158 -8.22 15.47 -15.92
N LEU A 159 -7.99 14.29 -15.34
CA LEU A 159 -8.98 13.24 -15.19
C LEU A 159 -9.32 13.12 -13.71
N ILE A 160 -10.60 13.16 -13.35
CA ILE A 160 -11.06 13.10 -11.97
C ILE A 160 -12.02 11.92 -11.81
N TYR A 161 -11.60 10.92 -11.02
CA TYR A 161 -12.39 9.73 -10.67
C TYR A 161 -12.33 9.53 -9.16
N MET A 162 -13.27 10.15 -8.42
CA MET A 162 -13.28 10.18 -6.95
C MET A 162 -14.70 10.21 -6.38
N GLY A 163 -14.89 9.71 -5.17
CA GLY A 163 -16.14 9.75 -4.44
C GLY A 163 -16.45 8.54 -3.57
N ASN A 164 -15.61 7.48 -3.60
CA ASN A 164 -15.84 6.27 -2.79
C ASN A 164 -15.58 6.49 -1.29
N ASN A 165 -14.67 7.40 -0.94
CA ASN A 165 -14.20 7.56 0.43
C ASN A 165 -14.73 8.82 1.13
N GLU A 166 -15.70 9.51 0.59
CA GLU A 166 -16.20 10.77 1.16
C GLU A 166 -16.78 10.60 2.58
N MET A 167 -17.27 9.39 2.91
CA MET A 167 -17.79 9.08 4.23
C MET A 167 -16.71 8.58 5.19
N VAL A 168 -15.76 7.76 4.72
CA VAL A 168 -14.75 7.08 5.55
C VAL A 168 -13.38 7.78 5.55
N GLY A 169 -13.09 8.62 4.57
CA GLY A 169 -11.83 9.35 4.43
C GLY A 169 -11.57 10.38 5.52
N PRO A 170 -10.47 11.14 5.42
CA PRO A 170 -10.14 12.20 6.39
C PRO A 170 -11.25 13.24 6.51
N PHE A 171 -11.73 13.49 7.72
CA PHE A 171 -12.90 14.35 8.02
C PHE A 171 -14.23 13.86 7.43
N GLY A 172 -14.33 12.61 6.98
CA GLY A 172 -15.58 11.98 6.58
C GLY A 172 -16.54 11.78 7.76
N ALA A 173 -17.80 11.43 7.47
CA ALA A 173 -18.82 11.23 8.50
C ALA A 173 -18.56 9.97 9.33
N GLU A 174 -17.99 8.93 8.74
CA GLU A 174 -17.72 7.61 9.31
C GLU A 174 -16.21 7.38 9.58
N THR A 175 -15.40 8.44 9.55
CA THR A 175 -13.95 8.35 9.76
C THR A 175 -13.60 7.73 11.12
N SER A 176 -12.53 6.94 11.18
CA SER A 176 -12.04 6.32 12.43
C SER A 176 -11.02 7.19 13.18
N TYR A 177 -10.71 8.37 12.68
CA TYR A 177 -9.71 9.27 13.25
C TYR A 177 -10.04 10.72 12.94
N GLY A 178 -9.95 11.57 13.97
CA GLY A 178 -10.19 13.00 13.84
C GLY A 178 -11.65 13.39 14.05
N LEU A 179 -12.09 14.44 13.37
CA LEU A 179 -13.44 15.01 13.52
C LEU A 179 -14.38 14.45 12.45
N HIS A 180 -15.60 14.08 12.86
CA HIS A 180 -16.64 13.54 11.98
C HIS A 180 -17.39 14.65 11.24
N ALA A 181 -17.19 14.76 9.94
CA ALA A 181 -17.79 15.71 9.02
C ALA A 181 -17.95 17.13 9.60
N PRO A 182 -16.87 17.81 10.04
CA PRO A 182 -16.97 19.20 10.45
C PRO A 182 -17.27 20.09 9.25
N ASN A 183 -17.64 21.36 9.49
CA ASN A 183 -17.83 22.31 8.40
C ASN A 183 -16.53 22.53 7.62
N ARG A 184 -16.62 22.74 6.31
CA ARG A 184 -15.50 22.91 5.38
C ARG A 184 -14.51 24.00 5.83
N ASP A 185 -14.96 25.10 6.40
CA ASP A 185 -14.07 26.17 6.88
C ASP A 185 -13.24 25.74 8.09
N ILE A 186 -13.80 24.91 8.96
CA ILE A 186 -13.07 24.30 10.08
C ILE A 186 -12.01 23.33 9.55
N ILE A 187 -12.35 22.50 8.57
CA ILE A 187 -11.38 21.60 7.92
C ILE A 187 -10.21 22.40 7.33
N ARG A 188 -10.51 23.46 6.58
CA ARG A 188 -9.50 24.34 5.98
C ARG A 188 -8.60 25.01 7.01
N LEU A 189 -9.18 25.48 8.10
CA LEU A 189 -8.42 26.09 9.20
C LEU A 189 -7.47 25.05 9.83
N ILE A 190 -7.97 23.85 10.16
CA ILE A 190 -7.15 22.76 10.71
C ILE A 190 -6.00 22.42 9.74
N LEU A 191 -6.30 22.25 8.46
CA LEU A 191 -5.31 21.93 7.45
C LEU A 191 -4.29 23.07 7.27
N ALA A 192 -4.70 24.32 7.37
CA ALA A 192 -3.79 25.47 7.33
C ALA A 192 -2.87 25.51 8.55
N ILE A 193 -3.39 25.28 9.75
CA ILE A 193 -2.59 25.19 10.98
C ILE A 193 -1.55 24.06 10.86
N LYS A 194 -1.93 22.90 10.36
CA LYS A 194 -1.01 21.74 10.17
C LYS A 194 0.10 21.99 9.14
N THR A 195 0.02 23.05 8.32
CA THR A 195 1.14 23.45 7.45
C THR A 195 2.25 24.17 8.21
N THR A 196 1.97 24.70 9.39
CA THR A 196 2.97 25.38 10.24
C THR A 196 3.72 24.37 11.13
N ARG A 197 4.97 24.65 11.46
CA ARG A 197 5.76 23.81 12.38
C ARG A 197 5.18 23.81 13.80
N LEU A 198 4.67 24.97 14.22
CA LEU A 198 3.97 25.10 15.50
C LEU A 198 2.71 24.23 15.54
N GLY A 199 1.91 24.22 14.46
CA GLY A 199 0.74 23.37 14.35
C GLY A 199 1.08 21.88 14.34
N GLN A 200 2.20 21.50 13.71
CA GLN A 200 2.72 20.13 13.73
C GLN A 200 3.14 19.72 15.15
N LEU A 201 3.82 20.61 15.89
CA LEU A 201 4.20 20.39 17.29
C LEU A 201 2.96 20.22 18.18
N ALA A 202 2.00 21.12 18.07
CA ALA A 202 0.75 21.04 18.81
C ALA A 202 0.00 19.72 18.53
N ASN A 203 -0.09 19.33 17.25
CA ASN A 203 -0.72 18.07 16.84
C ASN A 203 0.05 16.84 17.38
N ALA A 204 1.38 16.90 17.45
CA ALA A 204 2.19 15.83 18.06
C ALA A 204 1.90 15.70 19.57
N LEU A 205 1.87 16.82 20.29
CA LEU A 205 1.53 16.84 21.73
C LEU A 205 0.11 16.33 22.00
N ILE A 206 -0.88 16.73 21.20
CA ILE A 206 -2.26 16.24 21.36
C ILE A 206 -2.30 14.72 21.19
N ARG A 207 -1.54 14.17 20.23
CA ARG A 207 -1.49 12.72 20.01
C ARG A 207 -0.86 11.95 21.17
N THR A 208 0.19 12.47 21.78
CA THR A 208 0.81 11.83 22.95
C THR A 208 -0.13 11.78 24.16
N LEU A 209 -1.09 12.71 24.24
CA LEU A 209 -2.11 12.77 25.29
C LEU A 209 -3.35 11.93 24.96
N ASN A 210 -3.54 11.53 23.71
CA ASN A 210 -4.73 10.80 23.26
C ASN A 210 -4.37 9.34 22.92
N SER A 211 -4.62 8.42 23.86
CA SER A 211 -4.39 6.98 23.70
C SER A 211 -5.29 6.29 22.65
N ALA A 212 -6.35 6.96 22.18
CA ALA A 212 -7.27 6.41 21.18
C ALA A 212 -6.76 6.56 19.72
N THR A 213 -5.55 7.13 19.51
CA THR A 213 -4.99 7.26 18.16
C THR A 213 -4.61 5.89 17.62
N PRO A 214 -5.08 5.48 16.40
CA PRO A 214 -4.70 4.21 15.80
C PRO A 214 -3.18 4.10 15.63
N GLN A 215 -2.61 2.98 16.07
CA GLN A 215 -1.16 2.71 16.01
C GLN A 215 -0.75 1.98 14.73
N LYS A 216 -1.70 1.31 14.06
CA LYS A 216 -1.47 0.54 12.84
C LYS A 216 -2.69 0.62 11.92
N TRP A 217 -2.44 0.65 10.62
CA TRP A 217 -3.50 0.53 9.63
C TRP A 217 -4.04 -0.91 9.61
N GLN A 218 -5.35 -1.06 9.80
CA GLN A 218 -6.07 -2.34 9.83
C GLN A 218 -7.06 -2.47 8.66
N GLY A 219 -6.91 -1.67 7.61
CA GLY A 219 -7.84 -1.68 6.48
C GLY A 219 -9.21 -1.17 6.83
N MET A 220 -10.23 -1.75 6.20
CA MET A 220 -11.63 -1.35 6.38
C MET A 220 -12.21 -1.73 7.75
N GLU A 221 -11.60 -2.70 8.45
CA GLU A 221 -12.02 -3.11 9.80
C GLU A 221 -12.08 -1.95 10.79
N MET A 222 -11.19 -0.96 10.63
CA MET A 222 -11.14 0.24 11.49
C MET A 222 -12.46 1.03 11.56
N PHE A 223 -13.31 0.90 10.55
CA PHE A 223 -14.54 1.70 10.39
C PHE A 223 -15.81 0.96 10.82
N THR A 224 -15.73 -0.33 11.13
CA THR A 224 -16.89 -1.21 11.37
C THR A 224 -17.85 -0.74 12.47
N ASN A 225 -17.34 0.07 13.41
CA ASN A 225 -18.12 0.63 14.51
C ASN A 225 -18.76 2.00 14.22
N ASN A 226 -18.43 2.62 13.08
CA ASN A 226 -18.85 4.00 12.74
C ASN A 226 -20.08 4.02 11.81
N ARG A 227 -21.08 3.20 12.12
CA ARG A 227 -22.28 3.03 11.30
C ARG A 227 -23.20 4.24 11.37
N LEU A 228 -23.58 4.79 10.23
CA LEU A 228 -24.50 5.91 10.14
C LEU A 228 -25.70 5.59 9.25
N GLY A 229 -26.89 5.97 9.70
CA GLY A 229 -28.09 5.87 8.88
C GLY A 229 -28.08 6.83 7.68
N TYR A 230 -28.81 6.48 6.64
CA TYR A 230 -28.89 7.24 5.39
C TYR A 230 -29.22 8.73 5.53
N ASP A 231 -30.06 9.11 6.50
CA ASP A 231 -30.49 10.50 6.75
C ASP A 231 -29.68 11.18 7.85
N ASP A 232 -28.55 10.59 8.28
CA ASP A 232 -27.75 11.18 9.35
C ASP A 232 -27.23 12.57 8.95
N PRO A 233 -27.34 13.58 9.83
CA PRO A 233 -26.86 14.93 9.55
C PRO A 233 -25.37 15.01 9.22
N ALA A 234 -24.53 14.09 9.72
CA ALA A 234 -23.11 14.04 9.41
C ALA A 234 -22.88 13.63 7.95
N ARG A 235 -23.61 12.63 7.42
CA ARG A 235 -23.58 12.27 5.99
C ARG A 235 -23.99 13.46 5.12
N LEU A 236 -25.05 14.17 5.48
CA LEU A 236 -25.49 15.37 4.74
C LEU A 236 -24.44 16.49 4.74
N ARG A 237 -23.63 16.61 5.79
CA ARG A 237 -22.49 17.54 5.81
C ARG A 237 -21.35 17.06 4.91
N ALA A 238 -21.03 15.75 4.90
CA ALA A 238 -20.01 15.18 4.02
C ALA A 238 -20.34 15.45 2.53
N TYR A 239 -21.58 15.23 2.10
CA TYR A 239 -22.00 15.58 0.71
C TYR A 239 -21.82 17.07 0.39
N ARG A 240 -22.15 17.97 1.31
CA ARG A 240 -21.93 19.42 1.12
C ARG A 240 -20.44 19.77 1.05
N ASN A 241 -19.64 19.13 1.87
CA ASN A 241 -18.18 19.29 1.83
C ASN A 241 -17.62 18.80 0.49
N PHE A 242 -18.04 17.61 0.03
CA PHE A 242 -17.67 17.05 -1.27
C PHE A 242 -18.03 18.00 -2.41
N SER A 243 -19.29 18.42 -2.52
CA SER A 243 -19.74 19.35 -3.54
C SER A 243 -18.89 20.63 -3.57
N GLY A 244 -18.66 21.23 -2.40
CA GLY A 244 -17.85 22.46 -2.32
C GLY A 244 -16.36 22.25 -2.57
N ASN A 245 -15.79 21.07 -2.28
CA ASN A 245 -14.41 20.75 -2.62
C ASN A 245 -14.27 20.48 -4.12
N LEU A 246 -15.22 19.78 -4.72
CA LEU A 246 -15.27 19.55 -6.16
C LEU A 246 -15.31 20.86 -6.94
N GLU A 247 -16.18 21.81 -6.55
CA GLU A 247 -16.23 23.15 -7.11
C GLU A 247 -14.88 23.88 -7.03
N ASP A 248 -14.18 23.76 -5.90
CA ASP A 248 -12.86 24.38 -5.74
C ASP A 248 -11.76 23.70 -6.57
N ILE A 249 -11.85 22.38 -6.79
CA ILE A 249 -10.96 21.61 -7.67
C ILE A 249 -11.15 22.07 -9.12
N LEU A 250 -12.41 22.12 -9.59
CA LEU A 250 -12.75 22.57 -10.95
C LEU A 250 -12.31 24.02 -11.18
N ARG A 251 -12.52 24.89 -10.18
CA ARG A 251 -12.01 26.28 -10.22
C ARG A 251 -10.49 26.35 -10.34
N ALA A 252 -9.75 25.49 -9.66
CA ALA A 252 -8.29 25.44 -9.74
C ALA A 252 -7.83 25.01 -11.16
N ALA A 253 -8.52 24.04 -11.78
CA ALA A 253 -8.28 23.65 -13.17
C ALA A 253 -8.56 24.79 -14.15
N HIS A 254 -9.72 25.45 -14.03
CA HIS A 254 -10.12 26.58 -14.86
C HIS A 254 -9.11 27.75 -14.76
N GLN A 255 -8.67 28.10 -13.55
CA GLN A 255 -7.65 29.14 -13.33
C GLN A 255 -6.30 28.77 -13.95
N ALA A 256 -5.98 27.49 -14.04
CA ALA A 256 -4.77 27.00 -14.71
C ALA A 256 -4.95 26.85 -16.23
N GLY A 257 -6.14 27.07 -16.78
CA GLY A 257 -6.45 26.88 -18.19
C GLY A 257 -6.44 25.40 -18.64
N VAL A 258 -6.64 24.46 -17.71
CA VAL A 258 -6.56 23.01 -17.97
C VAL A 258 -7.97 22.43 -18.13
N PRO A 259 -8.29 21.79 -19.26
CA PRO A 259 -9.56 21.08 -19.44
C PRO A 259 -9.65 19.88 -18.46
N VAL A 260 -10.89 19.52 -18.12
CA VAL A 260 -11.18 18.44 -17.16
C VAL A 260 -12.14 17.42 -17.76
N ILE A 261 -11.84 16.14 -17.61
CA ILE A 261 -12.81 15.06 -17.73
C ILE A 261 -13.19 14.64 -16.32
N LEU A 262 -14.39 15.03 -15.90
CA LEU A 262 -14.95 14.68 -14.60
C LEU A 262 -15.80 13.42 -14.74
N SER A 263 -15.49 12.38 -13.97
CA SER A 263 -16.14 11.08 -14.10
C SER A 263 -17.03 10.76 -12.90
N THR A 264 -18.23 10.20 -13.17
CA THR A 264 -18.98 9.47 -12.15
C THR A 264 -18.22 8.20 -11.76
N VAL A 265 -18.52 7.66 -10.58
CA VAL A 265 -17.83 6.51 -10.01
C VAL A 265 -18.72 5.27 -10.12
N ALA A 266 -18.19 4.23 -10.78
CA ALA A 266 -18.83 2.92 -10.85
C ALA A 266 -18.41 2.06 -9.64
N VAL A 267 -19.31 1.21 -9.18
CA VAL A 267 -19.10 0.31 -8.04
C VAL A 267 -19.71 -1.06 -8.31
N ASN A 268 -19.29 -2.09 -7.59
CA ASN A 268 -19.92 -3.39 -7.63
C ASN A 268 -21.30 -3.32 -6.97
N LEU A 269 -22.34 -3.51 -7.74
CA LEU A 269 -23.73 -3.50 -7.27
C LEU A 269 -24.26 -4.92 -7.02
N LYS A 270 -23.98 -5.84 -7.98
CA LYS A 270 -24.58 -7.17 -8.00
C LYS A 270 -23.99 -8.11 -6.96
N ASP A 271 -22.64 -8.14 -6.86
CA ASP A 271 -21.94 -9.16 -6.09
C ASP A 271 -21.43 -8.63 -4.75
N CYS A 272 -21.63 -7.35 -4.44
CA CYS A 272 -21.26 -6.73 -3.17
C CYS A 272 -22.52 -6.35 -2.37
N ALA A 273 -22.94 -7.21 -1.46
CA ALA A 273 -23.98 -6.89 -0.48
C ALA A 273 -23.57 -5.70 0.40
N PRO A 274 -24.52 -4.99 1.02
CA PRO A 274 -24.21 -3.96 2.01
C PRO A 274 -23.28 -4.47 3.13
N PHE A 275 -22.38 -3.58 3.58
CA PHE A 275 -21.49 -3.89 4.70
C PHE A 275 -22.22 -3.83 6.06
N ALA A 276 -23.24 -2.99 6.16
CA ALA A 276 -24.09 -2.93 7.34
C ALA A 276 -25.49 -2.42 7.01
N SER A 277 -26.47 -2.95 7.71
CA SER A 277 -27.86 -2.49 7.65
C SER A 277 -28.29 -1.86 8.95
N GLN A 278 -29.08 -0.80 8.88
CA GLN A 278 -29.58 -0.09 10.04
C GLN A 278 -31.06 0.28 9.83
N HIS A 279 -31.90 0.01 10.83
CA HIS A 279 -33.27 0.45 10.79
C HIS A 279 -33.40 1.97 10.86
N SER A 280 -34.45 2.49 10.27
CA SER A 280 -34.80 3.89 10.39
C SER A 280 -34.91 4.31 11.86
N ALA A 281 -34.24 5.41 12.25
CA ALA A 281 -34.14 5.85 13.67
C ALA A 281 -35.49 6.09 14.37
N LYS A 282 -36.56 6.29 13.60
CA LYS A 282 -37.93 6.52 14.10
C LYS A 282 -38.78 5.26 14.13
N LEU A 283 -38.23 4.08 13.82
CA LEU A 283 -39.02 2.85 13.81
C LEU A 283 -39.25 2.37 15.24
N GLU A 284 -40.53 2.32 15.64
CA GLU A 284 -40.96 1.85 16.96
C GLU A 284 -40.68 0.35 17.13
N GLN A 285 -40.46 -0.09 18.38
CA GLN A 285 -40.05 -1.47 18.67
C GLN A 285 -41.06 -2.51 18.19
N ASP A 286 -42.36 -2.27 18.36
CA ASP A 286 -43.40 -3.19 17.89
C ASP A 286 -43.40 -3.35 16.37
N ARG A 287 -43.19 -2.26 15.66
CA ARG A 287 -43.10 -2.28 14.20
C ARG A 287 -41.82 -2.98 13.73
N LYS A 288 -40.72 -2.83 14.51
CA LYS A 288 -39.49 -3.55 14.24
C LYS A 288 -39.65 -5.06 14.43
N SER A 289 -40.38 -5.48 15.48
CA SER A 289 -40.65 -6.93 15.68
C SER A 289 -41.49 -7.49 14.56
N ALA A 290 -42.56 -6.80 14.13
CA ALA A 290 -43.38 -7.20 13.00
C ALA A 290 -42.57 -7.23 11.69
N TRP A 291 -41.66 -6.27 11.48
CA TRP A 291 -40.74 -6.24 10.34
C TRP A 291 -39.84 -7.46 10.32
N ASN A 292 -39.23 -7.83 11.47
CA ASN A 292 -38.34 -8.97 11.56
C ASN A 292 -39.06 -10.29 11.18
N GLU A 293 -40.29 -10.52 11.66
CA GLU A 293 -41.09 -11.69 11.32
C GLU A 293 -41.35 -11.81 9.80
N ILE A 294 -41.72 -10.69 9.18
CA ILE A 294 -41.97 -10.61 7.73
C ILE A 294 -40.66 -10.83 6.96
N TYR A 295 -39.56 -10.21 7.39
CA TYR A 295 -38.25 -10.35 6.77
C TYR A 295 -37.77 -11.80 6.80
N GLU A 296 -37.82 -12.48 7.96
CA GLU A 296 -37.44 -13.88 8.10
C GLU A 296 -38.30 -14.83 7.26
N GLN A 297 -39.62 -14.56 7.15
CA GLN A 297 -40.50 -15.28 6.22
C GLN A 297 -40.02 -15.12 4.76
N GLY A 298 -39.62 -13.92 4.38
CA GLY A 298 -39.04 -13.65 3.05
C GLY A 298 -37.77 -14.46 2.82
N VAL A 299 -36.86 -14.50 3.80
CA VAL A 299 -35.60 -15.27 3.76
C VAL A 299 -35.85 -16.77 3.58
N GLN A 300 -36.84 -17.32 4.28
CA GLN A 300 -37.20 -18.74 4.12
C GLN A 300 -37.71 -19.05 2.72
N LEU A 301 -38.53 -18.17 2.15
CA LEU A 301 -39.05 -18.33 0.77
C LEU A 301 -37.94 -18.18 -0.29
N GLU A 302 -37.04 -17.22 -0.10
CA GLU A 302 -35.89 -17.01 -0.97
C GLU A 302 -34.97 -18.25 -0.97
N ASN A 303 -34.64 -18.76 0.22
CA ASN A 303 -33.83 -19.98 0.37
C ASN A 303 -34.49 -21.24 -0.24
N ALA A 304 -35.81 -21.25 -0.31
CA ALA A 304 -36.58 -22.32 -0.99
C ALA A 304 -36.66 -22.10 -2.52
N GLY A 305 -36.06 -21.05 -3.08
CA GLY A 305 -36.15 -20.71 -4.52
C GLY A 305 -37.49 -20.12 -4.96
N LEU A 306 -38.38 -19.79 -4.02
CA LEU A 306 -39.71 -19.24 -4.28
C LEU A 306 -39.66 -17.72 -4.42
N TYR A 307 -38.85 -17.22 -5.38
CA TYR A 307 -38.51 -15.80 -5.52
C TYR A 307 -39.71 -14.88 -5.67
N SER A 308 -40.75 -15.27 -6.40
CA SER A 308 -41.96 -14.45 -6.56
C SER A 308 -42.69 -14.27 -5.20
N ASN A 309 -42.76 -15.33 -4.39
CA ASN A 309 -43.40 -15.29 -3.09
C ASN A 309 -42.53 -14.48 -2.08
N ALA A 310 -41.19 -14.70 -2.11
CA ALA A 310 -40.24 -13.93 -1.31
C ALA A 310 -40.33 -12.44 -1.61
N LEU A 311 -40.36 -12.06 -2.89
CA LEU A 311 -40.51 -10.67 -3.32
C LEU A 311 -41.76 -10.03 -2.77
N ALA A 312 -42.93 -10.71 -2.84
CA ALA A 312 -44.17 -10.20 -2.30
C ALA A 312 -44.15 -10.00 -0.77
N VAL A 313 -43.41 -10.84 -0.05
CA VAL A 313 -43.20 -10.72 1.40
C VAL A 313 -42.22 -9.60 1.73
N TYR A 314 -41.11 -9.51 1.02
CA TYR A 314 -40.13 -8.42 1.19
C TYR A 314 -40.73 -7.04 0.90
N GLN A 315 -41.65 -6.93 -0.07
CA GLN A 315 -42.38 -5.68 -0.33
C GLN A 315 -43.24 -5.24 0.86
N LYS A 316 -43.81 -6.19 1.66
CA LYS A 316 -44.50 -5.84 2.91
C LYS A 316 -43.51 -5.32 3.96
N ALA A 317 -42.34 -5.95 4.10
CA ALA A 317 -41.29 -5.47 5.00
C ALA A 317 -40.84 -4.05 4.56
N ALA A 318 -40.63 -3.82 3.26
CA ALA A 318 -40.30 -2.51 2.71
C ALA A 318 -41.36 -1.43 2.97
N GLY A 319 -42.64 -1.83 3.06
CA GLY A 319 -43.74 -0.93 3.49
C GLY A 319 -43.61 -0.47 4.94
N ILE A 320 -42.88 -1.18 5.78
CA ILE A 320 -42.62 -0.82 7.19
C ILE A 320 -41.33 -0.01 7.32
N ASP A 321 -40.22 -0.52 6.78
CA ASP A 321 -38.90 0.13 6.76
C ASP A 321 -38.19 -0.11 5.41
N PRO A 322 -38.31 0.81 4.45
CA PRO A 322 -37.73 0.66 3.12
C PRO A 322 -36.20 0.88 3.09
N LYS A 323 -35.61 1.47 4.16
CA LYS A 323 -34.19 1.89 4.17
C LYS A 323 -33.27 0.86 4.81
N PHE A 324 -33.71 -0.36 5.04
CA PHE A 324 -32.86 -1.44 5.49
C PHE A 324 -32.09 -2.01 4.30
N ALA A 325 -30.79 -1.83 4.27
CA ALA A 325 -29.96 -2.08 3.09
C ALA A 325 -30.01 -3.54 2.59
N ASP A 326 -29.89 -4.53 3.50
CA ASP A 326 -29.97 -5.96 3.16
C ASP A 326 -31.33 -6.35 2.57
N LEU A 327 -32.42 -5.71 3.01
CA LEU A 327 -33.74 -5.94 2.44
C LEU A 327 -33.76 -5.56 0.95
N GLN A 328 -33.20 -4.39 0.62
CA GLN A 328 -33.14 -3.94 -0.79
C GLN A 328 -32.26 -4.86 -1.63
N PHE A 329 -31.14 -5.35 -1.08
CA PHE A 329 -30.26 -6.30 -1.75
C PHE A 329 -30.96 -7.62 -2.06
N ARG A 330 -31.73 -8.16 -1.10
CA ARG A 330 -32.55 -9.39 -1.28
C ARG A 330 -33.68 -9.20 -2.29
N ILE A 331 -34.33 -8.03 -2.29
CA ILE A 331 -35.33 -7.67 -3.30
C ILE A 331 -34.66 -7.68 -4.68
N GLY A 332 -33.51 -7.06 -4.84
CA GLY A 332 -32.72 -7.06 -6.08
C GLY A 332 -32.37 -8.46 -6.56
N ASN A 333 -31.94 -9.36 -5.66
CA ASN A 333 -31.67 -10.75 -5.99
C ASN A 333 -32.93 -11.49 -6.47
N CYS A 334 -34.07 -11.29 -5.82
CA CYS A 334 -35.35 -11.87 -6.26
C CYS A 334 -35.77 -11.34 -7.65
N ASP A 335 -35.69 -10.02 -7.88
CA ASP A 335 -36.01 -9.45 -9.18
C ASP A 335 -35.08 -9.94 -10.28
N LEU A 336 -33.79 -10.09 -9.99
CA LEU A 336 -32.82 -10.63 -10.94
C LEU A 336 -33.11 -12.11 -11.26
N ALA A 337 -33.43 -12.94 -10.26
CA ALA A 337 -33.82 -14.33 -10.43
C ALA A 337 -35.13 -14.47 -11.27
N LEU A 338 -36.00 -13.47 -11.22
CA LEU A 338 -37.22 -13.36 -12.03
C LEU A 338 -36.97 -12.67 -13.37
N THR A 339 -35.73 -12.43 -13.79
CA THR A 339 -35.33 -11.78 -15.03
C THR A 339 -35.74 -10.32 -15.16
N ASN A 340 -36.03 -9.62 -14.08
CA ASN A 340 -36.41 -8.21 -14.02
C ASN A 340 -35.14 -7.31 -13.81
N ALA A 341 -34.19 -7.35 -14.73
CA ALA A 341 -32.88 -6.72 -14.58
C ALA A 341 -32.94 -5.21 -14.24
N ASP A 342 -33.84 -4.43 -14.87
CA ASP A 342 -33.97 -3.00 -14.60
C ASP A 342 -34.46 -2.70 -13.16
N ARG A 343 -35.36 -3.52 -12.63
CA ARG A 343 -35.81 -3.39 -11.23
C ARG A 343 -34.70 -3.79 -10.29
N ALA A 344 -34.06 -4.94 -10.54
CA ALA A 344 -32.95 -5.44 -9.77
C ALA A 344 -31.83 -4.40 -9.64
N ARG A 345 -31.47 -3.73 -10.75
CA ARG A 345 -30.49 -2.63 -10.73
C ARG A 345 -30.89 -1.52 -9.75
N GLY A 346 -32.14 -1.05 -9.82
CA GLY A 346 -32.64 -0.01 -8.92
C GLY A 346 -32.67 -0.45 -7.46
N ASP A 347 -32.92 -1.74 -7.19
CA ASP A 347 -32.90 -2.31 -5.84
C ASP A 347 -31.47 -2.41 -5.29
N PHE A 348 -30.49 -2.84 -6.09
CA PHE A 348 -29.08 -2.86 -5.73
C PHE A 348 -28.53 -1.44 -5.52
N GLU A 349 -28.95 -0.45 -6.34
CA GLU A 349 -28.60 0.94 -6.11
C GLU A 349 -29.13 1.44 -4.76
N ARG A 350 -30.38 1.10 -4.39
CA ARG A 350 -30.94 1.43 -3.08
C ARG A 350 -30.21 0.69 -1.94
N ALA A 351 -29.85 -0.58 -2.15
CA ALA A 351 -29.07 -1.35 -1.18
C ALA A 351 -27.73 -0.69 -0.87
N ARG A 352 -27.01 -0.24 -1.89
CA ARG A 352 -25.78 0.54 -1.75
C ARG A 352 -26.03 1.88 -1.06
N ASP A 353 -27.04 2.63 -1.48
CA ASP A 353 -27.31 3.98 -0.97
C ASP A 353 -27.70 3.95 0.53
N TYR A 354 -28.35 2.86 0.98
CA TYR A 354 -28.78 2.69 2.37
C TYR A 354 -27.76 1.95 3.24
N ASP A 355 -26.63 1.57 2.68
CA ASP A 355 -25.53 0.95 3.43
C ASP A 355 -25.12 1.86 4.61
N ALA A 356 -25.09 1.33 5.82
CA ALA A 356 -24.73 2.06 7.01
C ALA A 356 -23.22 2.13 7.26
N LEU A 357 -22.43 1.47 6.39
CA LEU A 357 -20.97 1.62 6.25
C LEU A 357 -20.68 1.96 4.79
N ASP A 358 -20.56 3.24 4.49
CA ASP A 358 -20.57 3.77 3.14
C ASP A 358 -19.15 3.80 2.53
N PHE A 359 -18.71 2.63 2.03
CA PHE A 359 -17.44 2.47 1.31
C PHE A 359 -17.55 2.61 -0.21
N ARG A 360 -18.73 2.95 -0.72
CA ARG A 360 -19.03 3.04 -2.16
C ARG A 360 -19.66 4.37 -2.52
N ALA A 361 -19.25 4.97 -3.63
CA ALA A 361 -19.93 6.16 -4.13
C ALA A 361 -21.41 5.87 -4.37
N ASP A 362 -22.29 6.58 -3.66
CA ASP A 362 -23.74 6.44 -3.74
C ASP A 362 -24.36 7.28 -4.86
N SER A 363 -25.68 7.21 -5.01
CA SER A 363 -26.42 7.99 -6.00
C SER A 363 -26.29 9.50 -5.80
N ARG A 364 -26.13 9.99 -4.56
CA ARG A 364 -25.96 11.42 -4.25
C ARG A 364 -24.60 11.93 -4.70
N ILE A 365 -23.54 11.16 -4.44
CA ILE A 365 -22.18 11.47 -4.92
C ILE A 365 -22.18 11.60 -6.46
N ASN A 366 -22.70 10.59 -7.16
CA ASN A 366 -22.77 10.61 -8.62
C ASN A 366 -23.67 11.73 -9.16
N SER A 367 -24.73 12.09 -8.45
CA SER A 367 -25.59 13.24 -8.80
C SER A 367 -24.84 14.58 -8.66
N ILE A 368 -24.06 14.76 -7.57
CA ILE A 368 -23.21 15.94 -7.38
C ILE A 368 -22.18 16.07 -8.51
N ILE A 369 -21.55 14.97 -8.92
CA ILE A 369 -20.59 14.94 -10.02
C ILE A 369 -21.24 15.36 -11.32
N ARG A 370 -22.42 14.81 -11.68
CA ARG A 370 -23.15 15.18 -12.91
C ARG A 370 -23.57 16.67 -12.89
N GLN A 371 -24.04 17.16 -11.74
CA GLN A 371 -24.41 18.58 -11.57
C GLN A 371 -23.21 19.50 -11.73
N ALA A 372 -22.09 19.19 -11.11
CA ALA A 372 -20.86 19.96 -11.24
C ALA A 372 -20.35 19.99 -12.68
N ALA A 373 -20.32 18.83 -13.37
CA ALA A 373 -19.93 18.79 -14.77
C ALA A 373 -20.84 19.64 -15.68
N SER A 374 -22.16 19.56 -15.46
CA SER A 374 -23.13 20.38 -16.21
C SER A 374 -22.95 21.88 -15.92
N GLY A 375 -22.71 22.25 -14.66
CA GLY A 375 -22.51 23.65 -14.27
C GLY A 375 -21.23 24.28 -14.84
N HIS A 376 -20.21 23.48 -15.13
CA HIS A 376 -18.91 23.92 -15.64
C HIS A 376 -18.64 23.50 -17.10
N ALA A 377 -19.65 23.10 -17.86
CA ALA A 377 -19.47 22.69 -19.27
C ALA A 377 -18.85 23.81 -20.12
N GLY A 378 -19.18 25.08 -19.83
CA GLY A 378 -18.59 26.27 -20.48
C GLY A 378 -17.15 26.55 -20.06
N ASP A 379 -16.67 25.98 -18.97
CA ASP A 379 -15.33 26.18 -18.39
C ASP A 379 -14.34 25.08 -18.80
N GLY A 380 -14.66 24.28 -19.82
CA GLY A 380 -13.79 23.19 -20.30
C GLY A 380 -13.92 21.88 -19.49
N VAL A 381 -15.01 21.72 -18.74
CA VAL A 381 -15.32 20.46 -18.03
C VAL A 381 -16.24 19.60 -18.89
N SER A 382 -15.85 18.36 -19.14
CA SER A 382 -16.66 17.33 -19.81
C SER A 382 -16.98 16.18 -18.85
N LEU A 383 -18.19 15.62 -18.96
CA LEU A 383 -18.62 14.49 -18.16
C LEU A 383 -18.25 13.17 -18.85
N LEU A 384 -17.64 12.25 -18.08
CA LEU A 384 -17.66 10.82 -18.34
C LEU A 384 -18.63 10.15 -17.36
N ASP A 385 -19.78 9.69 -17.82
CA ASP A 385 -20.69 8.92 -16.97
C ASP A 385 -20.25 7.45 -16.90
N ALA A 386 -19.13 7.20 -16.19
CA ALA A 386 -18.52 5.87 -16.09
C ALA A 386 -19.44 4.87 -15.38
N ALA A 387 -20.24 5.30 -14.41
CA ALA A 387 -21.22 4.42 -13.74
C ALA A 387 -22.23 3.86 -14.74
N HIS A 388 -22.71 4.69 -15.67
CA HIS A 388 -23.60 4.25 -16.75
C HIS A 388 -22.85 3.43 -17.82
N ALA A 389 -21.70 3.92 -18.30
CA ALA A 389 -20.95 3.27 -19.39
C ALA A 389 -20.49 1.85 -19.01
N LEU A 390 -19.97 1.64 -17.80
CA LEU A 390 -19.56 0.33 -17.30
C LEU A 390 -20.77 -0.57 -17.00
N GLY A 391 -21.90 0.02 -16.57
CA GLY A 391 -23.17 -0.70 -16.47
C GLY A 391 -23.59 -1.30 -17.80
N GLN A 392 -23.57 -0.53 -18.88
CA GLN A 392 -23.93 -1.01 -20.23
C GLN A 392 -23.01 -2.14 -20.75
N LYS A 393 -21.80 -2.25 -20.22
CA LYS A 393 -20.83 -3.31 -20.55
C LYS A 393 -20.92 -4.51 -19.62
N SER A 394 -21.81 -4.47 -18.63
CA SER A 394 -22.01 -5.55 -17.64
C SER A 394 -23.22 -6.41 -18.01
N PRO A 395 -23.19 -7.71 -17.66
CA PRO A 395 -24.38 -8.55 -17.78
C PRO A 395 -25.58 -7.93 -17.07
N ASP A 396 -26.75 -7.99 -17.69
CA ASP A 396 -28.02 -7.43 -17.17
C ASP A 396 -27.97 -5.91 -16.90
N GLY A 397 -26.95 -5.20 -17.40
CA GLY A 397 -26.71 -3.79 -17.10
C GLY A 397 -26.27 -3.50 -15.68
N ILE A 398 -25.82 -4.49 -14.91
CA ILE A 398 -25.50 -4.40 -13.47
C ILE A 398 -24.04 -4.78 -13.26
N PRO A 399 -23.19 -3.83 -12.87
CA PRO A 399 -21.77 -4.10 -12.58
C PRO A 399 -21.58 -5.06 -11.40
N GLY A 400 -20.67 -6.01 -11.57
CA GLY A 400 -20.33 -7.02 -10.58
C GLY A 400 -18.88 -7.47 -10.72
N PHE A 401 -18.57 -8.73 -10.36
CA PHE A 401 -17.25 -9.35 -10.49
C PHE A 401 -16.69 -9.38 -11.92
N ASN A 402 -17.53 -9.17 -12.92
CA ASN A 402 -17.05 -9.00 -14.29
C ASN A 402 -16.14 -7.77 -14.47
N LEU A 403 -16.26 -6.75 -13.60
CA LEU A 403 -15.49 -5.49 -13.67
C LEU A 403 -14.72 -5.19 -12.36
N PHE A 404 -15.10 -5.79 -11.24
CA PHE A 404 -14.57 -5.46 -9.92
C PHE A 404 -13.96 -6.69 -9.24
N TYR A 405 -12.92 -6.48 -8.45
CA TYR A 405 -12.43 -7.50 -7.54
C TYR A 405 -13.38 -7.70 -6.35
N GLU A 406 -13.88 -6.60 -5.79
CA GLU A 406 -14.75 -6.59 -4.60
C GLU A 406 -15.73 -5.40 -4.69
N HIS A 407 -15.75 -4.45 -3.77
CA HIS A 407 -16.76 -3.37 -3.71
C HIS A 407 -16.52 -2.22 -4.70
N VAL A 408 -15.26 -1.77 -4.91
CA VAL A 408 -14.91 -0.58 -5.72
C VAL A 408 -13.67 -0.74 -6.59
N HIS A 409 -12.78 -1.68 -6.27
CA HIS A 409 -11.51 -1.82 -6.99
C HIS A 409 -11.74 -2.60 -8.29
N LEU A 410 -11.43 -1.94 -9.39
CA LEU A 410 -11.58 -2.51 -10.73
C LEU A 410 -10.59 -3.66 -10.95
N ASN A 411 -11.07 -4.76 -11.51
CA ASN A 411 -10.21 -5.84 -11.97
C ASN A 411 -9.52 -5.45 -13.30
N PHE A 412 -8.71 -6.35 -13.87
CA PHE A 412 -7.99 -6.07 -15.12
C PHE A 412 -8.94 -5.62 -16.24
N SER A 413 -10.07 -6.30 -16.41
CA SER A 413 -11.08 -5.95 -17.42
C SER A 413 -11.74 -4.61 -17.13
N GLY A 414 -12.08 -4.34 -15.87
CA GLY A 414 -12.67 -3.08 -15.44
C GLY A 414 -11.74 -1.90 -15.65
N ASN A 415 -10.45 -2.03 -15.28
CA ASN A 415 -9.44 -0.98 -15.51
C ASN A 415 -9.26 -0.70 -17.01
N TYR A 416 -9.16 -1.75 -17.85
CA TYR A 416 -9.07 -1.59 -19.29
C TYR A 416 -10.29 -0.88 -19.87
N LEU A 417 -11.51 -1.33 -19.52
CA LEU A 417 -12.74 -0.73 -20.06
C LEU A 417 -12.92 0.72 -19.62
N LEU A 418 -12.63 1.06 -18.37
CA LEU A 418 -12.66 2.45 -17.91
C LEU A 418 -11.59 3.30 -18.61
N ALA A 419 -10.42 2.74 -18.88
CA ALA A 419 -9.36 3.44 -19.62
C ALA A 419 -9.78 3.71 -21.07
N VAL A 420 -10.50 2.78 -21.73
CA VAL A 420 -11.07 2.99 -23.06
C VAL A 420 -12.11 4.13 -23.04
N GLU A 421 -13.00 4.15 -22.04
CA GLU A 421 -13.99 5.24 -21.90
C GLU A 421 -13.31 6.61 -21.69
N PHE A 422 -12.24 6.66 -20.88
CA PHE A 422 -11.42 7.87 -20.77
C PHE A 422 -10.73 8.22 -22.09
N ALA A 423 -10.13 7.26 -22.79
CA ALA A 423 -9.43 7.48 -24.04
C ALA A 423 -10.36 8.07 -25.13
N GLU A 424 -11.60 7.61 -25.22
CA GLU A 424 -12.63 8.17 -26.12
C GLU A 424 -12.96 9.63 -25.76
N LYS A 425 -12.95 9.99 -24.47
CA LYS A 425 -13.15 11.38 -24.01
C LYS A 425 -11.91 12.25 -24.18
N VAL A 426 -10.71 11.68 -24.10
CA VAL A 426 -9.43 12.37 -24.34
C VAL A 426 -9.26 12.72 -25.81
N LYS A 427 -9.62 11.80 -26.71
CA LYS A 427 -9.43 11.92 -28.16
C LYS A 427 -9.83 13.29 -28.76
N PRO A 428 -11.04 13.84 -28.52
CA PRO A 428 -11.44 15.12 -29.07
C PRO A 428 -10.71 16.33 -28.46
N LEU A 429 -9.99 16.15 -27.35
CA LEU A 429 -9.24 17.20 -26.67
C LEU A 429 -7.77 17.25 -27.09
N LEU A 430 -7.31 16.25 -27.86
CA LEU A 430 -5.91 16.19 -28.32
C LEU A 430 -5.63 17.23 -29.41
N PRO A 431 -4.47 17.90 -29.39
CA PRO A 431 -4.03 18.80 -30.46
C PRO A 431 -3.94 18.10 -31.83
N HIS A 432 -4.14 18.87 -32.90
CA HIS A 432 -4.04 18.34 -34.25
C HIS A 432 -2.70 17.71 -34.59
N SER A 433 -1.60 18.22 -34.01
CA SER A 433 -0.24 17.65 -34.17
C SER A 433 -0.13 16.21 -33.65
N ILE A 434 -0.96 15.83 -32.69
CA ILE A 434 -1.06 14.47 -32.14
C ILE A 434 -2.04 13.64 -32.97
N THR A 435 -3.26 14.16 -33.22
CA THR A 435 -4.30 13.43 -33.96
C THR A 435 -3.96 13.18 -35.42
N ALA A 436 -3.04 13.95 -36.01
CA ALA A 436 -2.49 13.68 -37.34
C ALA A 436 -1.71 12.35 -37.45
N ARG A 437 -1.36 11.74 -36.29
CA ARG A 437 -0.65 10.45 -36.20
C ARG A 437 -1.57 9.30 -35.74
N ASP A 438 -2.90 9.49 -35.79
CA ASP A 438 -3.90 8.52 -35.35
C ASP A 438 -3.80 7.21 -36.16
N ASP A 439 -3.46 6.09 -35.52
CA ASP A 439 -3.42 4.74 -36.11
C ASP A 439 -4.83 4.13 -36.30
N GLY A 440 -5.88 4.81 -35.84
CA GLY A 440 -7.29 4.46 -36.08
C GLY A 440 -7.92 3.53 -35.05
N HIS A 441 -7.13 2.76 -34.29
CA HIS A 441 -7.64 1.73 -33.38
C HIS A 441 -7.08 1.87 -31.95
N TRP A 442 -7.91 1.51 -30.96
CA TRP A 442 -7.41 1.31 -29.59
C TRP A 442 -6.77 -0.07 -29.46
N ALA A 443 -5.67 -0.17 -28.76
CA ALA A 443 -5.04 -1.44 -28.43
C ALA A 443 -6.03 -2.37 -27.71
N SER A 444 -5.98 -3.68 -28.01
CA SER A 444 -6.80 -4.66 -27.29
C SER A 444 -6.35 -4.84 -25.85
N ALA A 445 -7.20 -5.42 -25.01
CA ALA A 445 -6.84 -5.76 -23.63
C ALA A 445 -5.56 -6.61 -23.56
N GLU A 446 -5.43 -7.62 -24.45
CA GLU A 446 -4.25 -8.49 -24.49
C GLU A 446 -2.98 -7.74 -24.92
N MET A 447 -3.11 -6.71 -25.78
CA MET A 447 -1.97 -5.85 -26.13
C MET A 447 -1.57 -5.02 -24.92
N CYS A 448 -2.52 -4.42 -24.23
CA CYS A 448 -2.27 -3.66 -23.00
C CYS A 448 -1.63 -4.55 -21.92
N ASP A 449 -2.13 -5.75 -21.70
CA ASP A 449 -1.59 -6.73 -20.75
C ASP A 449 -0.10 -7.06 -21.07
N ARG A 450 0.23 -7.24 -22.36
CA ARG A 450 1.62 -7.44 -22.78
C ARG A 450 2.50 -6.22 -22.52
N ARG A 451 2.00 -5.00 -22.77
CA ARG A 451 2.75 -3.75 -22.54
C ARG A 451 2.94 -3.45 -21.05
N LEU A 452 2.01 -3.86 -20.22
CA LEU A 452 2.06 -3.76 -18.75
C LEU A 452 2.77 -4.97 -18.09
N ALA A 453 3.27 -5.91 -18.89
CA ALA A 453 3.96 -7.12 -18.44
C ALA A 453 3.16 -7.97 -17.42
N ILE A 454 1.85 -8.14 -17.62
CA ILE A 454 1.02 -8.92 -16.71
C ILE A 454 1.34 -10.41 -16.87
N THR A 455 2.14 -10.96 -15.95
CA THR A 455 2.45 -12.40 -15.89
C THR A 455 1.40 -13.17 -15.09
N ALA A 456 1.47 -14.51 -15.16
CA ALA A 456 0.63 -15.36 -14.32
C ALA A 456 0.91 -15.14 -12.81
N ARG A 457 2.19 -14.89 -12.45
CA ARG A 457 2.60 -14.58 -11.07
C ARG A 457 2.01 -13.26 -10.59
N ASP A 458 1.97 -12.22 -11.43
CA ASP A 458 1.36 -10.93 -11.07
C ASP A 458 -0.13 -11.10 -10.80
N ARG A 459 -0.86 -11.84 -11.66
CA ARG A 459 -2.26 -12.18 -11.45
C ARG A 459 -2.47 -12.92 -10.13
N GLN A 460 -1.63 -13.91 -9.83
CA GLN A 460 -1.68 -14.64 -8.55
C GLN A 460 -1.45 -13.69 -7.36
N GLY A 461 -0.47 -12.79 -7.45
CA GLY A 461 -0.18 -11.81 -6.41
C GLY A 461 -1.35 -10.86 -6.14
N VAL A 462 -2.02 -10.40 -7.19
CA VAL A 462 -3.25 -9.59 -7.10
C VAL A 462 -4.36 -10.37 -6.39
N TRP A 463 -4.68 -11.60 -6.84
CA TRP A 463 -5.73 -12.41 -6.25
C TRP A 463 -5.43 -12.82 -4.81
N LEU A 464 -4.17 -13.03 -4.46
CA LEU A 464 -3.78 -13.31 -3.07
C LEU A 464 -4.07 -12.11 -2.15
N ARG A 465 -3.75 -10.89 -2.58
CA ARG A 465 -4.05 -9.67 -1.81
C ARG A 465 -5.56 -9.45 -1.67
N ILE A 466 -6.32 -9.67 -2.73
CA ILE A 466 -7.79 -9.61 -2.68
C ILE A 466 -8.32 -10.65 -1.70
N PHE A 467 -7.91 -11.91 -1.81
CA PHE A 467 -8.34 -12.98 -0.91
C PHE A 467 -8.06 -12.66 0.56
N GLN A 468 -6.87 -12.14 0.87
CA GLN A 468 -6.52 -11.70 2.22
C GLN A 468 -7.43 -10.55 2.72
N SER A 469 -7.78 -9.62 1.84
CA SER A 469 -8.66 -8.50 2.19
C SER A 469 -10.09 -8.95 2.47
N VAL A 470 -10.66 -9.81 1.59
CA VAL A 470 -12.07 -10.21 1.70
C VAL A 470 -12.33 -11.26 2.80
N THR A 471 -11.28 -11.89 3.33
CA THR A 471 -11.38 -12.80 4.50
C THR A 471 -11.33 -12.08 5.84
N ALA A 472 -11.29 -10.75 5.84
CA ALA A 472 -11.28 -9.89 7.03
C ALA A 472 -12.57 -9.04 7.11
N PRO A 473 -12.94 -8.51 8.31
CA PRO A 473 -14.01 -7.53 8.42
C PRO A 473 -13.73 -6.26 7.59
N PRO A 474 -14.76 -5.61 7.03
CA PRO A 474 -16.20 -5.89 7.18
C PRO A 474 -16.76 -6.91 6.18
N PHE A 475 -15.97 -7.43 5.22
CA PHE A 475 -16.43 -8.37 4.20
C PHE A 475 -17.03 -9.63 4.80
N THR A 476 -16.45 -10.15 5.89
CA THR A 476 -16.95 -11.36 6.59
C THR A 476 -18.35 -11.20 7.18
N GLY A 477 -18.82 -9.96 7.32
CA GLY A 477 -20.17 -9.65 7.80
C GLY A 477 -21.22 -9.49 6.70
N GLN A 478 -20.84 -9.56 5.42
CA GLN A 478 -21.78 -9.39 4.31
C GLN A 478 -22.69 -10.60 4.12
N LEU A 479 -23.92 -10.32 3.69
CA LEU A 479 -24.97 -11.32 3.48
C LEU A 479 -24.54 -12.47 2.55
N ASN A 480 -23.81 -12.16 1.49
CA ASN A 480 -23.35 -13.08 0.47
C ASN A 480 -21.89 -13.51 0.60
N HIS A 481 -21.25 -13.26 1.77
CA HIS A 481 -19.83 -13.54 1.97
C HIS A 481 -19.45 -15.00 1.67
N THR A 482 -20.24 -15.98 2.17
CA THR A 482 -19.94 -17.41 1.98
C THR A 482 -19.95 -17.83 0.50
N GLU A 483 -20.83 -17.24 -0.30
CA GLU A 483 -20.88 -17.48 -1.75
C GLU A 483 -19.73 -16.80 -2.48
N ASN A 484 -19.46 -15.56 -2.13
CA ASN A 484 -18.35 -14.78 -2.68
C ASN A 484 -17.00 -15.42 -2.36
N LEU A 485 -16.86 -16.01 -1.17
CA LEU A 485 -15.61 -16.67 -0.78
C LEU A 485 -15.25 -17.82 -1.75
N LYS A 486 -16.23 -18.60 -2.18
CA LYS A 486 -16.04 -19.69 -3.18
C LYS A 486 -15.54 -19.12 -4.52
N TYR A 487 -16.07 -17.97 -4.94
CA TYR A 487 -15.59 -17.28 -6.14
C TYR A 487 -14.13 -16.86 -5.99
N TYR A 488 -13.76 -16.22 -4.88
CA TYR A 488 -12.38 -15.80 -4.62
C TYR A 488 -11.41 -16.97 -4.52
N GLU A 489 -11.81 -18.07 -3.88
CA GLU A 489 -11.03 -19.31 -3.82
C GLU A 489 -10.78 -19.89 -5.22
N ALA A 490 -11.81 -19.92 -6.08
CA ALA A 490 -11.71 -20.42 -7.45
C ALA A 490 -10.76 -19.55 -8.30
N GLU A 491 -10.87 -18.23 -8.24
CA GLU A 491 -10.02 -17.30 -8.96
C GLU A 491 -8.55 -17.40 -8.51
N LEU A 492 -8.30 -17.49 -7.20
CA LEU A 492 -6.96 -17.69 -6.65
C LEU A 492 -6.37 -19.03 -7.09
N ALA A 493 -7.16 -20.10 -7.04
CA ALA A 493 -6.73 -21.44 -7.48
C ALA A 493 -6.40 -21.46 -8.97
N GLN A 494 -7.19 -20.77 -9.81
CA GLN A 494 -6.93 -20.61 -11.23
C GLN A 494 -5.63 -19.85 -11.48
N ALA A 495 -5.42 -18.72 -10.80
CA ALA A 495 -4.20 -17.92 -10.91
C ALA A 495 -2.96 -18.71 -10.47
N GLN A 496 -3.06 -19.51 -9.40
CA GLN A 496 -2.01 -20.43 -8.96
C GLN A 496 -1.70 -21.51 -10.00
N ALA A 497 -2.73 -22.08 -10.66
CA ALA A 497 -2.55 -23.05 -11.72
C ALA A 497 -1.82 -22.43 -12.94
N MET A 498 -2.19 -21.22 -13.33
CA MET A 498 -1.52 -20.48 -14.40
C MET A 498 -0.04 -20.21 -14.04
N THR A 499 0.26 -19.81 -12.80
CA THR A 499 1.64 -19.59 -12.35
C THR A 499 2.48 -20.86 -12.41
N ARG A 500 1.91 -22.01 -12.04
CA ARG A 500 2.61 -23.32 -12.17
C ARG A 500 2.86 -23.73 -13.62
N ALA A 501 2.01 -23.29 -14.54
CA ALA A 501 2.15 -23.58 -15.97
C ALA A 501 3.14 -22.64 -16.69
N GLN A 502 3.36 -21.44 -16.18
CA GLN A 502 4.27 -20.44 -16.75
C GLN A 502 5.71 -20.72 -16.30
N THR A 503 6.63 -20.89 -17.24
CA THR A 503 8.05 -21.05 -16.90
C THR A 503 8.68 -19.70 -16.51
N PRO A 504 9.74 -19.67 -15.68
CA PRO A 504 10.50 -18.46 -15.36
C PRO A 504 10.98 -17.71 -16.61
N ALA A 505 11.46 -18.44 -17.63
CA ALA A 505 11.92 -17.86 -18.89
C ALA A 505 10.81 -17.13 -19.66
N GLN A 506 9.58 -17.67 -19.68
CA GLN A 506 8.43 -17.01 -20.30
C GLN A 506 8.07 -15.72 -19.55
N GLY A 507 8.05 -15.74 -18.22
CA GLY A 507 7.80 -14.54 -17.43
C GLY A 507 8.87 -13.46 -17.65
N THR A 508 10.15 -13.84 -17.63
CA THR A 508 11.26 -12.93 -17.93
C THR A 508 11.10 -12.30 -19.32
N GLN A 509 10.75 -13.09 -20.34
CA GLN A 509 10.55 -12.61 -21.70
C GLN A 509 9.43 -11.56 -21.81
N ILE A 510 8.34 -11.75 -21.06
CA ILE A 510 7.21 -10.79 -21.01
C ILE A 510 7.71 -9.44 -20.49
N TYR A 511 8.45 -9.42 -19.37
CA TYR A 511 9.01 -8.17 -18.82
C TYR A 511 10.03 -7.52 -19.75
N GLU A 512 10.94 -8.30 -20.34
CA GLU A 512 11.94 -7.78 -21.28
C GLU A 512 11.30 -7.15 -22.53
N GLN A 513 10.20 -7.72 -23.03
CA GLN A 513 9.45 -7.14 -24.15
C GLN A 513 8.74 -5.85 -23.78
N ALA A 514 8.12 -5.79 -22.61
CA ALA A 514 7.45 -4.59 -22.09
C ALA A 514 8.47 -3.47 -21.85
N LEU A 515 9.62 -3.77 -21.26
CA LEU A 515 10.69 -2.79 -21.01
C LEU A 515 11.36 -2.27 -22.32
N LYS A 516 11.29 -2.99 -23.43
CA LYS A 516 11.68 -2.43 -24.75
C LYS A 516 10.73 -1.33 -25.21
N PHE A 517 9.45 -1.43 -24.86
CA PHE A 517 8.44 -0.42 -25.16
C PHE A 517 8.52 0.78 -24.23
N ALA A 518 8.74 0.54 -22.93
CA ALA A 518 8.78 1.58 -21.89
C ALA A 518 9.97 1.35 -20.92
N PRO A 519 11.22 1.64 -21.31
CA PRO A 519 12.42 1.30 -20.52
C PRO A 519 12.56 2.12 -19.23
N GLU A 520 11.90 3.28 -19.15
CA GLU A 520 11.92 4.17 -17.96
C GLU A 520 10.67 4.03 -17.11
N ASP A 521 9.81 3.08 -17.41
CA ASP A 521 8.61 2.83 -16.63
C ASP A 521 8.97 2.29 -15.23
N ILE A 522 8.67 3.09 -14.21
CA ILE A 522 9.04 2.80 -12.82
C ILE A 522 8.37 1.49 -12.34
N PHE A 523 7.09 1.32 -12.63
CA PHE A 523 6.33 0.15 -12.17
C PHE A 523 6.80 -1.14 -12.86
N LEU A 524 7.04 -1.12 -14.18
CA LEU A 524 7.59 -2.28 -14.89
C LEU A 524 8.95 -2.68 -14.32
N ASN A 525 9.83 -1.71 -14.07
CA ASN A 525 11.15 -1.99 -13.51
C ASN A 525 11.05 -2.58 -12.09
N LEU A 526 10.19 -2.03 -11.22
CA LEU A 526 9.98 -2.52 -9.86
C LEU A 526 9.37 -3.93 -9.84
N ASN A 527 8.34 -4.18 -10.64
CA ASN A 527 7.70 -5.48 -10.71
C ASN A 527 8.62 -6.54 -11.31
N PHE A 528 9.50 -6.16 -12.26
CA PHE A 528 10.48 -7.08 -12.77
C PHE A 528 11.51 -7.48 -11.70
N VAL A 529 11.93 -6.56 -10.83
CA VAL A 529 12.74 -6.90 -9.65
C VAL A 529 12.02 -7.94 -8.79
N ALA A 530 10.77 -7.68 -8.42
CA ALA A 530 9.98 -8.60 -7.59
C ALA A 530 9.77 -9.97 -8.25
N PHE A 531 9.57 -10.01 -9.56
CA PHE A 531 9.47 -11.24 -10.33
C PHE A 531 10.78 -12.04 -10.28
N LEU A 532 11.91 -11.41 -10.57
CA LEU A 532 13.24 -12.05 -10.57
C LEU A 532 13.63 -12.54 -9.17
N GLU A 533 13.29 -11.77 -8.13
CA GLU A 533 13.47 -12.16 -6.73
C GLU A 533 12.67 -13.41 -6.38
N ALA A 534 11.41 -13.48 -6.79
CA ALA A 534 10.55 -14.64 -6.57
C ALA A 534 11.02 -15.89 -7.33
N GLU A 535 11.71 -15.73 -8.45
CA GLU A 535 12.35 -16.82 -9.19
C GLU A 535 13.76 -17.18 -8.68
N GLY A 536 14.30 -16.41 -7.71
CA GLY A 536 15.63 -16.63 -7.14
C GLY A 536 16.79 -16.21 -8.04
N ASP A 537 16.55 -15.43 -9.11
CA ASP A 537 17.60 -14.87 -9.97
C ASP A 537 18.14 -13.56 -9.35
N TRP A 538 18.88 -13.75 -8.23
CA TRP A 538 19.39 -12.64 -7.43
C TRP A 538 20.29 -11.69 -8.20
N ALA A 539 21.08 -12.23 -9.14
CA ALA A 539 22.01 -11.43 -9.95
C ALA A 539 21.27 -10.46 -10.88
N LYS A 540 20.25 -10.95 -11.60
CA LYS A 540 19.42 -10.08 -12.43
C LYS A 540 18.53 -9.17 -11.60
N ALA A 541 17.97 -9.66 -10.50
CA ALA A 541 17.17 -8.84 -9.57
C ALA A 541 17.97 -7.65 -9.05
N ALA A 542 19.20 -7.87 -8.55
CA ALA A 542 20.09 -6.80 -8.10
C ALA A 542 20.45 -5.83 -9.23
N SER A 543 20.74 -6.34 -10.45
CA SER A 543 21.02 -5.48 -11.61
C SER A 543 19.82 -4.59 -11.96
N GLN A 544 18.60 -5.15 -11.96
CA GLN A 544 17.38 -4.42 -12.25
C GLN A 544 17.03 -3.42 -11.14
N ALA A 545 17.27 -3.77 -9.87
CA ALA A 545 17.08 -2.88 -8.73
C ALA A 545 18.01 -1.64 -8.77
N LYS A 546 19.24 -1.79 -9.25
CA LYS A 546 20.13 -0.66 -9.52
C LYS A 546 19.51 0.31 -10.54
N ARG A 547 18.89 -0.22 -11.60
CA ARG A 547 18.15 0.62 -12.57
C ARG A 547 17.01 1.37 -11.89
N CYS A 548 16.29 0.75 -10.94
CA CYS A 548 15.27 1.44 -10.16
C CYS A 548 15.87 2.58 -9.31
N CYS A 549 17.07 2.42 -8.73
CA CYS A 549 17.76 3.51 -8.02
C CYS A 549 18.07 4.71 -8.93
N GLU A 550 18.35 4.48 -10.23
CA GLU A 550 18.55 5.57 -11.20
C GLU A 550 17.23 6.26 -11.56
N LEU A 551 16.14 5.49 -11.68
CA LEU A 551 14.82 6.01 -12.03
C LEU A 551 14.18 6.81 -10.91
N ILE A 552 14.34 6.39 -9.65
CA ILE A 552 13.73 7.02 -8.46
C ILE A 552 14.78 7.23 -7.35
N PRO A 553 15.81 8.05 -7.59
CA PRO A 553 16.96 8.20 -6.69
C PRO A 553 16.63 8.83 -5.34
N GLN A 554 15.42 9.33 -5.15
CA GLN A 554 14.94 9.95 -3.90
C GLN A 554 14.30 8.94 -2.91
N VAL A 555 14.13 7.67 -3.30
CA VAL A 555 13.41 6.65 -2.49
C VAL A 555 14.42 5.78 -1.74
N PRO A 556 14.61 5.95 -0.43
CA PRO A 556 15.59 5.19 0.35
C PRO A 556 15.31 3.68 0.39
N ASP A 557 14.01 3.28 0.33
CA ASP A 557 13.61 1.87 0.37
C ASP A 557 14.16 1.07 -0.83
N ILE A 558 14.32 1.71 -1.99
CA ILE A 558 14.89 1.04 -3.19
C ILE A 558 16.38 0.75 -2.98
N TYR A 559 17.12 1.68 -2.35
CA TYR A 559 18.54 1.45 -2.03
C TYR A 559 18.71 0.34 -0.99
N TYR A 560 17.87 0.31 0.03
CA TYR A 560 17.84 -0.78 1.00
C TYR A 560 17.54 -2.13 0.31
N HIS A 561 16.48 -2.20 -0.50
CA HIS A 561 16.11 -3.42 -1.22
C HIS A 561 17.23 -3.87 -2.18
N THR A 562 17.86 -2.94 -2.89
CA THR A 562 19.03 -3.23 -3.75
C THR A 562 20.16 -3.84 -2.94
N ALA A 563 20.42 -3.32 -1.74
CA ALA A 563 21.46 -3.87 -0.88
C ALA A 563 21.13 -5.30 -0.42
N VAL A 564 19.89 -5.57 -0.02
CA VAL A 564 19.44 -6.93 0.34
C VAL A 564 19.63 -7.90 -0.84
N LEU A 565 19.27 -7.50 -2.05
CA LEU A 565 19.46 -8.31 -3.26
C LEU A 565 20.94 -8.55 -3.56
N LEU A 566 21.80 -7.54 -3.36
CA LEU A 566 23.25 -7.67 -3.52
C LEU A 566 23.86 -8.63 -2.49
N VAL A 567 23.36 -8.63 -1.24
CA VAL A 567 23.77 -9.64 -0.24
C VAL A 567 23.37 -11.03 -0.71
N ARG A 568 22.15 -11.20 -1.24
CA ARG A 568 21.69 -12.47 -1.83
C ARG A 568 22.55 -12.94 -3.00
N ASP A 569 23.04 -11.99 -3.80
CA ASP A 569 23.97 -12.26 -4.92
C ASP A 569 25.44 -12.41 -4.48
N GLY A 570 25.73 -12.33 -3.18
CA GLY A 570 27.08 -12.44 -2.62
C GLY A 570 27.96 -11.18 -2.76
N LYS A 571 27.40 -10.05 -3.20
CA LYS A 571 28.12 -8.79 -3.43
C LYS A 571 28.04 -7.85 -2.20
N THR A 572 28.44 -8.33 -1.03
CA THR A 572 28.27 -7.64 0.26
C THR A 572 29.03 -6.30 0.34
N ALA A 573 30.18 -6.17 -0.31
CA ALA A 573 30.92 -4.90 -0.31
C ALA A 573 30.15 -3.80 -1.06
N GLU A 574 29.51 -4.14 -2.15
CA GLU A 574 28.65 -3.23 -2.91
C GLU A 574 27.36 -2.91 -2.14
N ALA A 575 26.74 -3.91 -1.48
CA ALA A 575 25.57 -3.74 -0.64
C ALA A 575 25.77 -2.67 0.43
N GLY A 576 26.93 -2.63 1.09
CA GLY A 576 27.27 -1.61 2.10
C GLY A 576 27.24 -0.17 1.55
N GLN A 577 27.52 0.05 0.27
CA GLN A 577 27.42 1.38 -0.35
C GLN A 577 25.95 1.81 -0.51
N TYR A 578 25.07 0.89 -0.93
CA TYR A 578 23.64 1.16 -1.07
C TYR A 578 22.97 1.38 0.30
N LEU A 579 23.34 0.61 1.34
CA LEU A 579 22.88 0.84 2.72
C LEU A 579 23.32 2.22 3.23
N SER A 580 24.58 2.59 3.01
CA SER A 580 25.06 3.90 3.40
C SER A 580 24.27 5.03 2.74
N ARG A 581 23.89 4.85 1.47
CA ARG A 581 23.06 5.81 0.75
C ARG A 581 21.64 5.87 1.32
N ALA A 582 21.01 4.72 1.59
CA ALA A 582 19.70 4.64 2.21
C ALA A 582 19.66 5.36 3.57
N ILE A 583 20.66 5.11 4.43
CA ILE A 583 20.79 5.72 5.76
C ILE A 583 21.07 7.25 5.66
N ALA A 584 21.85 7.69 4.67
CA ALA A 584 22.08 9.11 4.43
C ALA A 584 20.80 9.85 4.03
N MET A 585 19.89 9.19 3.30
CA MET A 585 18.59 9.74 2.89
C MET A 585 17.55 9.71 4.00
N ARG A 586 17.55 8.64 4.81
CA ARG A 586 16.67 8.43 5.96
C ARG A 586 17.50 8.07 7.18
N SER A 587 17.85 9.07 8.01
CA SER A 587 18.75 8.90 9.15
C SER A 587 18.21 8.04 10.29
N ASP A 588 16.91 7.74 10.26
CA ASP A 588 16.16 6.87 11.18
C ASP A 588 15.76 5.52 10.55
N TYR A 589 16.51 5.05 9.54
CA TYR A 589 16.23 3.81 8.82
C TYR A 589 16.85 2.61 9.57
N MET A 590 16.15 2.09 10.60
CA MET A 590 16.64 1.03 11.47
C MET A 590 16.93 -0.28 10.72
N GLU A 591 16.11 -0.69 9.76
CA GLU A 591 16.33 -1.91 8.97
C GLU A 591 17.63 -1.84 8.17
N ALA A 592 17.95 -0.67 7.60
CA ALA A 592 19.20 -0.49 6.88
C ALA A 592 20.41 -0.45 7.81
N MET A 593 20.25 0.05 9.05
CA MET A 593 21.30 0.03 10.06
C MET A 593 21.54 -1.39 10.58
N ASP A 594 20.49 -2.15 10.77
CA ASP A 594 20.55 -3.55 11.20
C ASP A 594 21.25 -4.41 10.14
N GLU A 595 20.85 -4.32 8.88
CA GLU A 595 21.50 -5.01 7.77
C GLU A 595 23.00 -4.63 7.62
N MET A 596 23.35 -3.35 7.85
CA MET A 596 24.74 -2.93 7.87
C MET A 596 25.51 -3.61 9.02
N GLY A 597 24.88 -3.74 10.18
CA GLY A 597 25.43 -4.46 11.33
C GLY A 597 25.69 -5.93 11.01
N GLU A 598 24.73 -6.60 10.36
CA GLU A 598 24.86 -8.01 9.95
C GLU A 598 26.01 -8.22 8.95
N ILE A 599 26.11 -7.38 7.92
CA ILE A 599 27.22 -7.43 6.95
C ILE A 599 28.58 -7.30 7.67
N LEU A 600 28.69 -6.34 8.57
CA LEU A 600 29.93 -6.11 9.33
C LEU A 600 30.23 -7.25 10.31
N ALA A 601 29.21 -7.86 10.92
CA ALA A 601 29.36 -9.04 11.78
C ALA A 601 29.92 -10.23 10.98
N ASN A 602 29.39 -10.49 9.79
CA ASN A 602 29.87 -11.53 8.88
C ASN A 602 31.31 -11.26 8.38
N GLN A 603 31.71 -9.99 8.28
CA GLN A 603 33.09 -9.59 7.98
C GLN A 603 34.03 -9.61 9.22
N GLN A 604 33.56 -10.12 10.37
CA GLN A 604 34.27 -10.14 11.64
C GLN A 604 34.65 -8.75 12.18
N LYS A 605 34.03 -7.68 11.68
CA LYS A 605 34.20 -6.29 12.16
C LYS A 605 33.31 -6.00 13.35
N THR A 606 33.51 -6.76 14.42
CA THR A 606 32.58 -6.87 15.54
C THR A 606 32.25 -5.55 16.24
N ALA A 607 33.24 -4.70 16.50
CA ALA A 607 33.02 -3.41 17.17
C ALA A 607 32.14 -2.47 16.30
N GLN A 608 32.35 -2.50 14.99
CA GLN A 608 31.55 -1.71 14.07
C GLN A 608 30.11 -2.25 13.96
N ALA A 609 29.94 -3.58 13.89
CA ALA A 609 28.64 -4.23 13.89
C ALA A 609 27.83 -3.87 15.14
N THR A 610 28.44 -4.01 16.33
CA THR A 610 27.81 -3.62 17.62
C THR A 610 27.34 -2.16 17.60
N SER A 611 28.18 -1.23 17.11
CA SER A 611 27.82 0.19 17.03
C SER A 611 26.59 0.44 16.12
N TRP A 612 26.47 -0.29 15.02
CA TRP A 612 25.32 -0.18 14.13
C TRP A 612 24.05 -0.76 14.74
N PHE A 613 24.12 -1.92 15.37
CA PHE A 613 22.99 -2.50 16.11
C PHE A 613 22.51 -1.59 17.25
N GLU A 614 23.42 -1.06 18.05
CA GLU A 614 23.06 -0.09 19.09
C GLU A 614 22.44 1.19 18.53
N ARG A 615 22.88 1.63 17.36
CA ARG A 615 22.25 2.77 16.67
C ARG A 615 20.84 2.44 16.21
N ALA A 616 20.61 1.26 15.65
CA ALA A 616 19.27 0.80 15.26
C ALA A 616 18.34 0.71 16.48
N ILE A 617 18.80 0.12 17.60
CA ILE A 617 18.05 0.04 18.86
C ILE A 617 17.72 1.44 19.43
N ARG A 618 18.65 2.40 19.35
CA ARG A 618 18.35 3.78 19.78
C ARG A 618 17.32 4.46 18.89
N THR A 619 17.26 4.09 17.62
CA THR A 619 16.31 4.62 16.65
C THR A 619 14.90 4.06 16.87
N ASP A 620 14.80 2.74 17.01
CA ASP A 620 13.57 2.04 17.39
C ASP A 620 13.84 0.94 18.43
N PRO A 621 13.60 1.21 19.73
CA PRO A 621 13.77 0.22 20.79
C PRO A 621 12.78 -0.96 20.73
N SER A 622 11.81 -0.96 19.81
CA SER A 622 10.83 -2.03 19.62
C SER A 622 11.17 -2.97 18.47
N TYR A 623 12.23 -2.70 17.70
CA TYR A 623 12.62 -3.51 16.55
C TYR A 623 13.33 -4.80 17.00
N VAL A 624 12.60 -5.92 16.93
CA VAL A 624 12.96 -7.22 17.55
C VAL A 624 14.22 -7.81 16.93
N GLU A 625 14.35 -7.73 15.61
CA GLU A 625 15.40 -8.36 14.81
C GLU A 625 16.81 -7.90 15.27
N THR A 626 16.97 -6.62 15.58
CA THR A 626 18.28 -6.09 16.01
C THR A 626 18.73 -6.67 17.34
N TYR A 627 17.82 -6.93 18.29
CA TYR A 627 18.19 -7.60 19.54
C TYR A 627 18.63 -9.05 19.30
N ILE A 628 17.98 -9.76 18.36
CA ILE A 628 18.39 -11.11 17.96
C ILE A 628 19.78 -11.08 17.35
N ASN A 629 20.03 -10.17 16.40
CA ASN A 629 21.31 -10.05 15.68
C ASN A 629 22.45 -9.66 16.63
N LEU A 630 22.21 -8.70 17.54
CA LEU A 630 23.18 -8.31 18.54
C LEU A 630 23.46 -9.45 19.54
N GLY A 631 22.42 -10.16 19.99
CA GLY A 631 22.55 -11.32 20.85
C GLY A 631 23.34 -12.45 20.17
N PHE A 632 23.06 -12.73 18.91
CA PHE A 632 23.80 -13.74 18.13
C PHE A 632 25.28 -13.36 17.95
N LEU A 633 25.58 -12.09 17.69
CA LEU A 633 26.95 -11.59 17.62
C LEU A 633 27.69 -11.79 18.97
N GLN A 634 27.03 -11.45 20.08
CA GLN A 634 27.61 -11.59 21.43
C GLN A 634 27.81 -13.07 21.83
N GLN A 635 26.88 -13.94 21.46
CA GLN A 635 27.01 -15.39 21.67
C GLN A 635 28.23 -15.96 20.95
N ASN A 636 28.44 -15.55 19.69
CA ASN A 636 29.62 -15.95 18.91
C ASN A 636 30.95 -15.42 19.49
N GLN A 637 30.90 -14.38 20.33
CA GLN A 637 32.05 -13.84 21.10
C GLN A 637 32.27 -14.52 22.46
N GLY A 638 31.39 -15.44 22.85
CA GLY A 638 31.39 -16.06 24.17
C GLY A 638 30.77 -15.22 25.30
N ASN A 639 30.15 -14.08 24.96
CA ASN A 639 29.47 -13.19 25.93
C ASN A 639 28.04 -13.66 26.19
N SER A 640 27.88 -14.85 26.77
CA SER A 640 26.59 -15.54 26.91
C SER A 640 25.57 -14.73 27.72
N ASP A 641 25.98 -14.03 28.79
CA ASP A 641 25.04 -13.23 29.61
C ASP A 641 24.44 -12.05 28.82
N ALA A 642 25.27 -11.35 28.06
CA ALA A 642 24.80 -10.24 27.22
C ALA A 642 23.92 -10.72 26.08
N ALA A 643 24.26 -11.87 25.47
CA ALA A 643 23.45 -12.50 24.44
C ALA A 643 22.07 -12.86 24.99
N MET A 644 21.99 -13.52 26.14
CA MET A 644 20.73 -13.90 26.78
C MET A 644 19.88 -12.69 27.14
N ALA A 645 20.48 -11.60 27.65
CA ALA A 645 19.73 -10.36 27.92
C ALA A 645 19.07 -9.78 26.67
N ASN A 646 19.75 -9.82 25.50
CA ASN A 646 19.18 -9.37 24.24
C ASN A 646 18.08 -10.31 23.74
N TYR A 647 18.25 -11.63 23.85
CA TYR A 647 17.19 -12.59 23.47
C TYR A 647 15.94 -12.46 24.35
N GLN A 648 16.11 -12.25 25.66
CA GLN A 648 14.99 -11.97 26.57
C GLN A 648 14.28 -10.66 26.20
N LYS A 649 15.03 -9.63 25.79
CA LYS A 649 14.43 -8.39 25.32
C LYS A 649 13.63 -8.59 24.05
N ALA A 650 14.16 -9.32 23.08
CA ALA A 650 13.47 -9.69 21.84
C ALA A 650 12.19 -10.47 22.12
N ALA A 651 12.24 -11.46 22.99
CA ALA A 651 11.09 -12.27 23.43
C ALA A 651 10.01 -11.41 24.10
N GLY A 652 10.41 -10.48 24.98
CA GLY A 652 9.46 -9.57 25.67
C GLY A 652 8.77 -8.58 24.73
N LEU A 653 9.38 -8.25 23.58
CA LEU A 653 8.79 -7.41 22.55
C LEU A 653 7.80 -8.17 21.65
N ASN A 654 7.97 -9.48 21.50
CA ASN A 654 7.10 -10.34 20.68
C ASN A 654 6.79 -11.66 21.39
N PRO A 655 5.99 -11.67 22.46
CA PRO A 655 5.65 -12.88 23.22
C PRO A 655 4.90 -13.90 22.35
N GLY A 656 5.29 -15.17 22.42
CA GLY A 656 4.76 -16.25 21.59
C GLY A 656 5.18 -16.22 20.12
N GLY A 657 6.02 -15.29 19.74
CA GLY A 657 6.60 -15.17 18.39
C GLY A 657 7.92 -15.95 18.23
N PRO A 658 8.53 -15.90 17.03
CA PRO A 658 9.78 -16.61 16.72
C PRO A 658 10.93 -16.30 17.69
N ALA A 659 11.06 -15.04 18.11
CA ALA A 659 12.07 -14.59 19.06
C ALA A 659 11.90 -15.20 20.45
N ASP A 660 10.66 -15.41 20.87
CA ASP A 660 10.36 -16.03 22.17
C ASP A 660 10.76 -17.51 22.17
N TYR A 661 10.37 -18.28 21.13
CA TYR A 661 10.84 -19.65 20.97
C TYR A 661 12.36 -19.76 20.89
N PHE A 662 13.02 -18.81 20.21
CA PHE A 662 14.48 -18.78 20.12
C PHE A 662 15.14 -18.49 21.47
N ASN A 663 14.58 -17.59 22.28
CA ASN A 663 15.01 -17.33 23.65
C ASN A 663 14.83 -18.56 24.55
N GLN A 664 13.68 -19.27 24.45
CA GLN A 664 13.44 -20.52 25.16
C GLN A 664 14.47 -21.60 24.79
N ALA A 665 14.81 -21.74 23.49
CA ALA A 665 15.85 -22.65 23.02
C ALA A 665 17.22 -22.34 23.66
N ASN A 666 17.60 -21.08 23.73
CA ASN A 666 18.87 -20.68 24.34
C ASN A 666 18.87 -20.88 25.88
N ALA A 667 17.72 -20.67 26.54
CA ALA A 667 17.57 -20.97 27.95
C ALA A 667 17.66 -22.48 28.23
N ALA A 668 16.98 -23.33 27.43
CA ALA A 668 17.07 -24.77 27.51
C ALA A 668 18.50 -25.28 27.23
N ALA A 669 19.24 -24.66 26.28
CA ALA A 669 20.62 -24.97 26.00
C ALA A 669 21.52 -24.69 27.24
N SER A 670 21.26 -23.59 27.93
CA SER A 670 21.99 -23.24 29.19
C SER A 670 21.69 -24.23 30.32
N ALA A 671 20.54 -24.88 30.28
CA ALA A 671 20.12 -25.93 31.21
C ALA A 671 20.50 -27.36 30.74
N TYR A 672 21.20 -27.49 29.61
CA TYR A 672 21.58 -28.78 28.97
C TYR A 672 20.40 -29.67 28.58
N GLN A 673 19.23 -29.06 28.31
CA GLN A 673 17.97 -29.72 27.90
C GLN A 673 17.88 -29.84 26.38
N TRP A 674 18.74 -30.66 25.78
CA TRP A 674 18.96 -30.68 24.32
C TRP A 674 17.74 -31.06 23.46
N ASP A 675 16.81 -31.85 23.98
CA ASP A 675 15.58 -32.20 23.24
C ASP A 675 14.65 -30.98 23.18
N GLU A 676 14.51 -30.27 24.29
CA GLU A 676 13.73 -29.02 24.36
C GLU A 676 14.31 -27.94 23.46
N VAL A 677 15.66 -27.87 23.36
CA VAL A 677 16.34 -26.95 22.40
C VAL A 677 15.84 -27.21 20.99
N ILE A 678 15.80 -28.48 20.55
CA ILE A 678 15.37 -28.82 19.20
C ILE A 678 13.89 -28.45 18.97
N GLU A 679 13.01 -28.78 19.91
CA GLU A 679 11.57 -28.46 19.82
C GLU A 679 11.32 -26.95 19.74
N CYS A 680 12.00 -26.18 20.57
CA CYS A 680 11.90 -24.72 20.54
C CYS A 680 12.43 -24.13 19.24
N LEU A 681 13.57 -24.59 18.71
CA LEU A 681 14.12 -24.13 17.44
C LEU A 681 13.20 -24.48 16.26
N GLN A 682 12.61 -25.67 16.27
CA GLN A 682 11.61 -26.07 15.26
C GLN A 682 10.36 -25.18 15.32
N SER A 683 9.91 -24.83 16.54
CA SER A 683 8.78 -23.91 16.73
C SER A 683 9.10 -22.49 16.23
N ALA A 684 10.31 -21.99 16.49
CA ALA A 684 10.79 -20.71 15.96
C ALA A 684 10.81 -20.69 14.42
N ILE A 685 11.30 -21.77 13.79
CA ILE A 685 11.35 -21.94 12.34
C ILE A 685 9.96 -22.08 11.74
N LYS A 686 9.05 -22.79 12.42
CA LYS A 686 7.64 -22.89 11.99
C LYS A 686 6.94 -21.54 12.01
N ALA A 687 7.22 -20.71 13.03
CA ALA A 687 6.67 -19.36 13.15
C ALA A 687 7.30 -18.38 12.15
N ASN A 688 8.59 -18.51 11.85
CA ASN A 688 9.29 -17.75 10.83
C ASN A 688 10.26 -18.65 10.03
N PRO A 689 9.84 -19.16 8.85
CA PRO A 689 10.69 -20.01 8.02
C PRO A 689 12.02 -19.36 7.56
N ALA A 690 12.10 -18.04 7.55
CA ALA A 690 13.29 -17.28 7.16
C ALA A 690 14.28 -17.04 8.34
N PHE A 691 13.98 -17.52 9.55
CA PHE A 691 14.78 -17.32 10.73
C PHE A 691 16.10 -18.13 10.67
N TRP A 692 17.08 -17.61 9.94
CA TRP A 692 18.32 -18.29 9.61
C TRP A 692 19.17 -18.64 10.85
N GLN A 693 19.16 -17.82 11.93
CA GLN A 693 19.87 -18.11 13.17
C GLN A 693 19.31 -19.37 13.86
N ALA A 694 17.98 -19.52 13.91
CA ALA A 694 17.35 -20.69 14.47
C ALA A 694 17.67 -21.96 13.64
N ARG A 695 17.68 -21.83 12.30
CA ARG A 695 18.09 -22.93 11.40
C ARG A 695 19.55 -23.33 11.62
N TYR A 696 20.44 -22.35 11.74
CA TYR A 696 21.84 -22.59 12.00
C TYR A 696 22.04 -23.32 13.34
N GLN A 697 21.41 -22.86 14.43
CA GLN A 697 21.51 -23.52 15.73
C GLN A 697 20.90 -24.92 15.70
N LEU A 698 19.77 -25.14 15.01
CA LEU A 698 19.18 -26.46 14.84
C LEU A 698 20.13 -27.40 14.07
N GLY A 699 20.78 -26.91 13.02
CA GLY A 699 21.80 -27.67 12.28
C GLY A 699 22.96 -28.10 13.17
N ILE A 700 23.45 -27.23 14.06
CA ILE A 700 24.49 -27.58 15.05
C ILE A 700 24.02 -28.69 15.97
N GLN A 701 22.80 -28.62 16.53
CA GLN A 701 22.26 -29.66 17.43
C GLN A 701 22.11 -31.00 16.73
N LEU A 702 21.60 -31.00 15.49
CA LEU A 702 21.44 -32.19 14.68
C LEU A 702 22.80 -32.81 14.31
N GLY A 703 23.77 -31.99 13.92
CA GLY A 703 25.12 -32.42 13.61
C GLY A 703 25.84 -33.07 14.84
N ALA A 704 25.68 -32.49 16.03
CA ALA A 704 26.20 -33.04 17.27
C ALA A 704 25.60 -34.43 17.63
N ARG A 705 24.38 -34.74 17.15
CA ARG A 705 23.70 -36.04 17.29
C ARG A 705 24.04 -37.03 16.16
N GLY A 706 24.86 -36.62 15.20
CA GLY A 706 25.21 -37.46 14.04
C GLY A 706 24.14 -37.47 12.92
N ALA A 707 23.06 -36.66 13.04
CA ALA A 707 22.02 -36.51 12.02
C ALA A 707 22.49 -35.54 10.91
N PHE A 708 23.59 -35.94 10.21
CA PHE A 708 24.29 -35.04 9.28
C PHE A 708 23.46 -34.64 8.05
N GLU A 709 22.54 -35.47 7.58
CA GLU A 709 21.66 -35.13 6.45
C GLU A 709 20.64 -34.05 6.84
N GLU A 710 20.04 -34.18 8.04
CA GLU A 710 19.12 -33.16 8.56
C GLU A 710 19.84 -31.87 8.88
N ALA A 711 21.06 -31.95 9.45
CA ALA A 711 21.93 -30.81 9.70
C ALA A 711 22.27 -30.08 8.38
N GLN A 712 22.67 -30.84 7.34
CA GLN A 712 22.91 -30.28 6.00
C GLN A 712 21.72 -29.49 5.49
N ASN A 713 20.49 -30.03 5.61
CA ASN A 713 19.28 -29.34 5.17
C ASN A 713 19.07 -28.01 5.92
N GLN A 714 19.28 -27.99 7.25
CA GLN A 714 19.13 -26.76 8.03
C GLN A 714 20.22 -25.73 7.69
N PHE A 715 21.46 -26.13 7.53
CA PHE A 715 22.54 -25.23 7.12
C PHE A 715 22.34 -24.69 5.71
N SER A 716 21.89 -25.53 4.77
CA SER A 716 21.59 -25.10 3.40
C SER A 716 20.49 -24.05 3.38
N GLU A 717 19.42 -24.26 4.17
CA GLU A 717 18.35 -23.28 4.31
C GLU A 717 18.83 -21.99 5.00
N ALA A 718 19.67 -22.07 6.03
CA ALA A 718 20.25 -20.89 6.67
C ALA A 718 21.05 -20.05 5.66
N ILE A 719 21.89 -20.70 4.85
CA ILE A 719 22.70 -20.04 3.80
C ILE A 719 21.80 -19.50 2.67
N ARG A 720 20.71 -20.16 2.35
CA ARG A 720 19.74 -19.64 1.36
C ARG A 720 19.17 -18.27 1.78
N TYR A 721 18.92 -18.08 3.08
CA TYR A 721 18.46 -16.79 3.62
C TYR A 721 19.62 -15.81 3.88
N ARG A 722 20.82 -16.31 4.20
CA ARG A 722 22.01 -15.51 4.49
C ARG A 722 23.25 -16.03 3.76
N PRO A 723 23.40 -15.78 2.45
CA PRO A 723 24.47 -16.34 1.62
C PRO A 723 25.90 -15.89 2.02
N ASP A 724 26.05 -14.78 2.69
CA ASP A 724 27.30 -14.22 3.21
C ASP A 724 27.73 -14.77 4.59
N PHE A 725 26.95 -15.71 5.16
CA PHE A 725 27.24 -16.30 6.46
C PHE A 725 28.36 -17.36 6.35
N VAL A 726 29.60 -16.92 6.61
CA VAL A 726 30.82 -17.76 6.49
C VAL A 726 30.75 -19.00 7.36
N GLN A 727 30.37 -18.85 8.64
CA GLN A 727 30.31 -19.99 9.57
C GLN A 727 29.27 -21.03 9.14
N GLY A 728 28.09 -20.59 8.65
CA GLY A 728 27.08 -21.50 8.12
C GLY A 728 27.59 -22.35 6.95
N ARG A 729 28.39 -21.78 6.04
CA ARG A 729 29.04 -22.52 4.94
C ARG A 729 30.06 -23.53 5.46
N ILE A 730 30.83 -23.16 6.47
CA ILE A 730 31.80 -24.06 7.11
C ILE A 730 31.09 -25.27 7.74
N GLU A 731 30.00 -25.03 8.48
CA GLU A 731 29.23 -26.10 9.10
C GLU A 731 28.52 -26.98 8.05
N LEU A 732 27.99 -26.39 6.98
CA LEU A 732 27.44 -27.15 5.85
C LEU A 732 28.52 -28.06 5.23
N ALA A 733 29.70 -27.50 4.94
CA ALA A 733 30.82 -28.25 4.38
C ALA A 733 31.26 -29.38 5.32
N THR A 734 31.26 -29.14 6.62
CA THR A 734 31.60 -30.13 7.66
C THR A 734 30.59 -31.27 7.69
N ALA A 735 29.29 -30.93 7.64
CA ALA A 735 28.18 -31.91 7.58
C ALA A 735 28.23 -32.76 6.29
N LEU A 736 28.56 -32.14 5.15
CA LEU A 736 28.76 -32.82 3.88
C LEU A 736 29.97 -33.76 3.92
N ALA A 737 31.09 -33.32 4.50
CA ALA A 737 32.31 -34.13 4.66
C ALA A 737 32.05 -35.36 5.55
N ALA A 738 31.28 -35.21 6.65
CA ALA A 738 30.87 -36.30 7.52
C ALA A 738 30.04 -37.37 6.75
N GLN A 739 29.24 -36.94 5.79
CA GLN A 739 28.46 -37.82 4.88
C GLN A 739 29.30 -38.40 3.73
N ARG A 740 30.60 -38.12 3.65
CA ARG A 740 31.50 -38.49 2.55
C ARG A 740 31.15 -37.81 1.20
N LYS A 741 30.35 -36.75 1.18
CA LYS A 741 30.07 -35.93 0.02
C LYS A 741 31.20 -34.93 -0.24
N THR A 742 32.38 -35.48 -0.53
CA THR A 742 33.66 -34.76 -0.52
C THR A 742 33.71 -33.59 -1.51
N ASN A 743 33.14 -33.80 -2.71
CA ASN A 743 33.15 -32.77 -3.74
C ASN A 743 32.26 -31.57 -3.36
N GLU A 744 31.09 -31.84 -2.81
CA GLU A 744 30.15 -30.81 -2.34
C GLU A 744 30.75 -30.04 -1.14
N ALA A 745 31.40 -30.74 -0.21
CA ALA A 745 32.12 -30.10 0.90
C ALA A 745 33.21 -29.14 0.42
N LEU A 746 33.99 -29.55 -0.61
CA LEU A 746 35.02 -28.67 -1.19
C LEU A 746 34.43 -27.40 -1.84
N VAL A 747 33.26 -27.49 -2.43
CA VAL A 747 32.55 -26.32 -3.01
C VAL A 747 32.24 -25.30 -1.89
N GLU A 748 31.63 -25.76 -0.78
CA GLU A 748 31.24 -24.88 0.31
C GLU A 748 32.44 -24.33 1.10
N PHE A 749 33.49 -25.12 1.37
CA PHE A 749 34.73 -24.57 1.96
C PHE A 749 35.39 -23.52 1.08
N ARG A 750 35.39 -23.68 -0.27
CA ARG A 750 35.89 -22.65 -1.18
C ARG A 750 35.02 -21.40 -1.17
N ALA A 751 33.69 -21.56 -1.13
CA ALA A 751 32.77 -20.46 -1.01
C ALA A 751 32.99 -19.69 0.32
N ALA A 752 33.22 -20.39 1.42
CA ALA A 752 33.60 -19.76 2.69
C ALA A 752 34.89 -18.95 2.56
N LEU A 753 35.93 -19.46 1.86
CA LEU A 753 37.18 -18.74 1.64
C LEU A 753 37.05 -17.56 0.65
N GLN A 754 36.06 -17.57 -0.24
CA GLN A 754 35.76 -16.40 -1.09
C GLN A 754 35.20 -15.24 -0.24
N LEU A 755 34.40 -15.56 0.79
CA LEU A 755 33.82 -14.58 1.71
C LEU A 755 34.84 -14.12 2.77
N ASP A 756 35.62 -15.07 3.33
CA ASP A 756 36.70 -14.82 4.30
C ASP A 756 37.98 -15.51 3.82
N PRO A 757 38.84 -14.83 3.03
CA PRO A 757 40.10 -15.38 2.56
C PRO A 757 41.10 -15.72 3.69
N THR A 758 40.87 -15.25 4.93
CA THR A 758 41.76 -15.46 6.06
C THR A 758 41.42 -16.71 6.87
N ASN A 759 40.30 -17.38 6.60
CA ASN A 759 39.81 -18.51 7.37
C ASN A 759 40.74 -19.71 7.27
N SER A 760 41.50 -19.92 8.35
CA SER A 760 42.51 -20.99 8.43
C SER A 760 41.86 -22.38 8.47
N PHE A 761 40.71 -22.53 9.13
CA PHE A 761 40.01 -23.80 9.25
C PHE A 761 39.55 -24.32 7.88
N ALA A 762 38.82 -23.51 7.11
CA ALA A 762 38.36 -23.88 5.80
C ALA A 762 39.54 -24.26 4.86
N ARG A 763 40.64 -23.50 4.92
CA ARG A 763 41.85 -23.80 4.15
C ARG A 763 42.46 -25.16 4.56
N GLN A 764 42.59 -25.43 5.86
CA GLN A 764 43.09 -26.71 6.34
C GLN A 764 42.22 -27.89 5.92
N GLN A 765 40.89 -27.76 5.99
CA GLN A 765 39.96 -28.81 5.58
C GLN A 765 40.08 -29.12 4.07
N ILE A 766 40.20 -28.12 3.21
CA ILE A 766 40.44 -28.31 1.79
C ILE A 766 41.70 -29.12 1.55
N GLU A 767 42.81 -28.81 2.23
CA GLU A 767 44.08 -29.53 2.04
C GLU A 767 43.98 -30.95 2.59
N MET A 768 43.31 -31.19 3.70
CA MET A 768 43.08 -32.54 4.24
C MET A 768 42.24 -33.41 3.27
N ILE A 769 41.21 -32.86 2.71
CA ILE A 769 40.36 -33.56 1.75
C ILE A 769 41.15 -33.92 0.48
N LYS A 770 41.91 -32.97 -0.06
CA LYS A 770 42.79 -33.24 -1.22
C LYS A 770 43.85 -34.33 -0.97
N ALA A 771 44.50 -34.27 0.20
CA ALA A 771 45.51 -35.28 0.57
C ALA A 771 44.88 -36.68 0.77
N GLY A 772 43.66 -36.76 1.30
CA GLY A 772 42.90 -38.00 1.44
C GLY A 772 42.43 -38.59 0.10
N SER A 773 42.12 -37.74 -0.88
CA SER A 773 41.74 -38.16 -2.23
C SER A 773 42.94 -38.71 -3.06
N GLN A 774 44.17 -38.24 -2.81
CA GLN A 774 45.38 -38.69 -3.48
C GLN A 774 45.93 -40.06 -2.96
N LYS A 775 45.45 -40.49 -1.78
CA LYS A 775 45.88 -41.75 -1.15
C LYS A 775 44.97 -42.95 -1.45
N ARG A 776 43.97 -42.83 -2.29
CA ARG A 776 43.17 -43.96 -2.78
C ARG A 776 43.61 -44.31 -4.24
N PRO A 777 44.21 -45.54 -4.44
CA PRO A 777 44.57 -46.01 -5.78
C PRO A 777 43.34 -46.30 -6.66
#